data_16d0fc938e47cb500782fc2e3d78c853
#
_entry.id   16d0fc938e47cb500782fc2e3d78c853
#
_cell.length_a   1.000
_cell.length_b   1.000
_cell.length_c   1.000
_cell.angle_alpha   90.00
_cell.angle_beta   90.00
_cell.angle_gamma   90.00
#
_symmetry.space_group_name_H-M   'P 1'
#
loop_
_entity.id
_entity.type
_entity.pdbx_description
1 polymer ?
#
loop_
_entity_poly.entity_id
_entity_poly.type
_entity_poly.pdbx_seq_one_letter_code
_entity_poly.pdbx_strand_id
1 'polypeptide(L)'
;MNIIKKERLIALALVFAMLITVYVVALYKLQIIEGEKYYEESRNNMVTTSTVTAARGNILDRYGRVLVTNKSCYDLTINTDELFPNDDSVDSNAVILKLVNMIRDYGDDYIDDLPITKSPPFEFENVSEQDQARLDAYIKTNKVKENASAVEILSSMRDRYEIDSNYTAEEARIIAGVRYAINVRYLINTSDYIFVKDADMKLIATLRENNIEGVNIKESYVREYATSAAAHILGYTGAMSDSDYAKYKDQGYSADAAVGKDGAEYAFEKYLHGTNGTVRTTSASDGTVISKEYIEEPEPGNNVYLTIDIALQEAAELALENGVASIQAKIDSKKEQQIASGTYKEKQDVIDGASVVVVNVKTGEPLAIANWPTYDPSELLEKYNELLADKNAPLYNRALQGGYAPGSTFKPCTAIASLTEGIINTGTTIECRGQYTRYAQYGFAPYCWIYTQNNQKLTHGYLNVTGAIQNSCNIFFYSAGHDLGIDKLDKYAAEFGLGESTGIELPESTGNMANAKNHEELTGEPWTIGQTMQAAIGQSDSLFTPLQLAEYCAAVANGGERHSASILKSVRSYSYGDNVYEREDEVLSKVETAQYNWDAVHEGMRLVGKSSLPSYSITSVAAKTGTAQKGESIANDGIFICYAPFDDPEIAMGIVVQKGGAGANCSVIAQEILEAYFSLKSATDVTDVEGELLQ
;
A
#
# COMPACT_ATOMS: atom_id res chain seq x y z
N MET A 1 26.26 56.27 82.00
CA MET A 1 25.13 55.46 81.55
C MET A 1 24.10 56.39 80.89
N ASN A 2 24.09 56.50 79.53
CA ASN A 2 23.19 57.43 78.85
C ASN A 2 21.78 56.87 78.92
N ILE A 3 20.93 57.52 79.72
CA ILE A 3 19.49 57.22 79.80
C ILE A 3 18.83 57.64 78.49
N ILE A 4 18.39 56.68 77.66
CA ILE A 4 17.66 56.92 76.45
C ILE A 4 16.42 57.79 76.83
N LYS A 5 16.29 58.98 76.25
CA LYS A 5 15.17 59.88 76.55
C LYS A 5 13.86 59.18 76.09
N LYS A 6 12.83 59.21 76.97
CA LYS A 6 11.48 58.62 76.68
C LYS A 6 10.91 58.99 75.32
N GLU A 7 11.19 60.17 74.85
CA GLU A 7 10.76 60.67 73.51
C GLU A 7 11.37 59.88 72.37
N ARG A 8 12.64 59.38 72.48
CA ARG A 8 13.29 58.54 71.50
C ARG A 8 12.71 57.13 71.46
N LEU A 9 12.35 56.62 72.66
CA LEU A 9 11.66 55.31 72.74
C LEU A 9 10.27 55.31 72.14
N ILE A 10 9.50 56.42 72.36
CA ILE A 10 8.17 56.61 71.76
C ILE A 10 8.32 56.78 70.25
N ALA A 11 9.27 57.55 69.74
CA ALA A 11 9.54 57.68 68.34
C ALA A 11 9.91 56.36 67.67
N LEU A 12 10.74 55.54 68.29
CA LEU A 12 11.09 54.19 67.81
C LEU A 12 9.91 53.27 67.83
N ALA A 13 9.07 53.30 68.87
CA ALA A 13 7.85 52.50 68.95
C ALA A 13 6.80 52.88 67.84
N LEU A 14 6.69 54.17 67.53
CA LEU A 14 5.87 54.69 66.47
C LEU A 14 6.35 54.23 65.08
N VAL A 15 7.66 54.25 64.86
CA VAL A 15 8.24 53.73 63.58
C VAL A 15 8.01 52.21 63.49
N PHE A 16 8.18 51.45 64.55
CA PHE A 16 7.86 50.02 64.57
C PHE A 16 6.39 49.74 64.36
N ALA A 17 5.49 50.52 64.99
CA ALA A 17 4.05 50.40 64.78
C ALA A 17 3.65 50.73 63.31
N MET A 18 4.28 51.74 62.72
CA MET A 18 4.06 52.09 61.32
C MET A 18 4.56 50.98 60.39
N LEU A 19 5.73 50.41 60.61
CA LEU A 19 6.25 49.30 59.82
C LEU A 19 5.34 48.03 59.94
N ILE A 20 4.88 47.72 61.14
CA ILE A 20 3.95 46.63 61.38
C ILE A 20 2.63 46.86 60.62
N THR A 21 2.12 48.11 60.69
CA THR A 21 0.86 48.46 59.97
C THR A 21 1.01 48.33 58.45
N VAL A 22 2.13 48.78 57.88
CA VAL A 22 2.43 48.62 56.45
C VAL A 22 2.52 47.12 56.09
N TYR A 23 3.18 46.35 56.93
CA TYR A 23 3.31 44.89 56.72
C TYR A 23 1.97 44.17 56.81
N VAL A 24 1.12 44.51 57.79
CA VAL A 24 -0.23 43.92 57.93
C VAL A 24 -1.12 44.32 56.74
N VAL A 25 -1.05 45.58 56.27
CA VAL A 25 -1.80 46.02 55.10
C VAL A 25 -1.31 45.28 53.84
N ALA A 26 0.00 45.09 53.68
CA ALA A 26 0.55 44.37 52.56
C ALA A 26 0.14 42.88 52.59
N LEU A 27 0.20 42.23 53.77
CA LEU A 27 -0.29 40.85 53.97
C LEU A 27 -1.78 40.72 53.73
N TYR A 28 -2.59 41.70 54.20
CA TYR A 28 -4.02 41.72 53.99
C TYR A 28 -4.36 41.82 52.49
N LYS A 29 -3.65 42.71 51.76
CA LYS A 29 -3.77 42.85 50.32
C LYS A 29 -3.43 41.51 49.61
N LEU A 30 -2.32 40.91 49.95
CA LEU A 30 -1.79 39.69 49.32
C LEU A 30 -2.65 38.47 49.62
N GLN A 31 -3.15 38.31 50.84
CA GLN A 31 -3.87 37.08 51.28
C GLN A 31 -5.40 37.18 51.11
N ILE A 32 -5.99 38.39 51.24
CA ILE A 32 -7.42 38.57 51.25
C ILE A 32 -7.93 39.22 49.97
N ILE A 33 -7.26 40.26 49.47
CA ILE A 33 -7.72 40.98 48.26
C ILE A 33 -7.26 40.28 46.97
N GLU A 34 -6.02 39.80 46.95
CA GLU A 34 -5.39 39.18 45.79
C GLU A 34 -5.24 37.64 45.99
N GLY A 35 -5.61 37.10 47.15
CA GLY A 35 -5.43 35.68 47.49
C GLY A 35 -6.15 34.74 46.56
N GLU A 36 -7.37 35.08 46.13
CA GLU A 36 -8.13 34.28 45.17
C GLU A 36 -7.48 34.27 43.76
N LYS A 37 -6.92 35.42 43.34
CA LYS A 37 -6.16 35.55 42.10
C LYS A 37 -4.90 34.68 42.10
N TYR A 38 -4.09 34.76 43.21
CA TYR A 38 -2.89 33.93 43.31
C TYR A 38 -3.20 32.45 43.55
N TYR A 39 -4.32 32.14 44.15
CA TYR A 39 -4.82 30.77 44.29
C TYR A 39 -5.25 30.21 42.90
N GLU A 40 -5.95 31.00 42.09
CA GLU A 40 -6.31 30.62 40.74
C GLU A 40 -5.10 30.52 39.80
N GLU A 41 -4.16 31.45 39.87
CA GLU A 41 -2.89 31.39 39.14
C GLU A 41 -2.07 30.14 39.53
N SER A 42 -1.97 29.83 40.82
CA SER A 42 -1.31 28.61 41.31
C SER A 42 -2.04 27.34 40.87
N ARG A 43 -3.36 27.36 40.85
CA ARG A 43 -4.20 26.24 40.39
C ARG A 43 -4.11 26.04 38.90
N ASN A 44 -4.07 27.12 38.11
CA ASN A 44 -3.91 27.05 36.65
C ASN A 44 -2.51 26.54 36.24
N ASN A 45 -1.47 26.84 37.03
CA ASN A 45 -0.13 26.29 36.80
C ASN A 45 -0.02 24.79 37.13
N MET A 46 -1.02 24.18 37.78
CA MET A 46 -1.08 22.76 38.10
C MET A 46 -2.06 21.98 37.18
N VAL A 47 -2.68 22.66 36.25
CA VAL A 47 -3.63 22.05 35.30
C VAL A 47 -3.02 22.06 33.91
N THR A 48 -2.72 20.89 33.39
CA THR A 48 -2.27 20.69 32.00
C THR A 48 -3.38 20.05 31.20
N THR A 49 -3.51 20.47 29.94
CA THR A 49 -4.43 19.85 28.99
C THR A 49 -3.59 19.17 27.91
N SER A 50 -3.82 17.88 27.71
CA SER A 50 -3.07 17.09 26.71
C SER A 50 -4.01 16.32 25.82
N THR A 51 -3.58 16.06 24.58
CA THR A 51 -4.32 15.25 23.61
C THR A 51 -4.11 13.76 23.90
N VAL A 52 -5.19 12.98 23.88
CA VAL A 52 -5.18 11.52 23.96
C VAL A 52 -5.41 10.98 22.55
N THR A 53 -4.45 10.25 22.05
CA THR A 53 -4.53 9.66 20.71
C THR A 53 -5.61 8.59 20.66
N ALA A 54 -6.52 8.68 19.69
CA ALA A 54 -7.50 7.65 19.43
C ALA A 54 -6.85 6.44 18.73
N ALA A 55 -7.32 5.25 19.05
CA ALA A 55 -6.93 4.04 18.33
C ALA A 55 -7.47 4.10 16.89
N ARG A 56 -6.65 3.70 15.94
CA ARG A 56 -7.05 3.57 14.53
C ARG A 56 -7.94 2.32 14.37
N GLY A 57 -8.92 2.32 13.48
CA GLY A 57 -9.74 1.15 13.16
C GLY A 57 -8.91 -0.05 12.70
N ASN A 58 -9.41 -1.25 12.89
CA ASN A 58 -8.78 -2.47 12.41
C ASN A 58 -9.09 -2.70 10.93
N ILE A 59 -8.20 -3.41 10.23
CA ILE A 59 -8.46 -3.95 8.89
C ILE A 59 -8.64 -5.45 9.04
N LEU A 60 -9.76 -5.96 8.52
CA LEU A 60 -10.15 -7.35 8.61
C LEU A 60 -10.38 -7.93 7.22
N ASP A 61 -10.24 -9.24 7.10
CA ASP A 61 -10.63 -9.95 5.90
C ASP A 61 -12.16 -10.09 5.77
N ARG A 62 -12.60 -10.72 4.70
CA ARG A 62 -14.05 -10.90 4.42
C ARG A 62 -14.82 -11.68 5.47
N TYR A 63 -14.16 -12.49 6.31
CA TYR A 63 -14.72 -13.29 7.38
C TYR A 63 -14.51 -12.71 8.77
N GLY A 64 -13.87 -11.54 8.88
CA GLY A 64 -13.61 -10.87 10.13
C GLY A 64 -12.33 -11.31 10.84
N ARG A 65 -11.42 -12.00 10.15
CA ARG A 65 -10.07 -12.26 10.66
C ARG A 65 -9.25 -10.98 10.60
N VAL A 66 -8.61 -10.63 11.71
CA VAL A 66 -7.82 -9.40 11.82
C VAL A 66 -6.57 -9.50 10.98
N LEU A 67 -6.34 -8.54 10.09
CA LEU A 67 -5.15 -8.42 9.25
C LEU A 67 -4.20 -7.34 9.77
N VAL A 68 -4.77 -6.20 10.18
CA VAL A 68 -4.01 -5.09 10.76
C VAL A 68 -4.77 -4.57 11.98
N THR A 69 -4.06 -4.44 13.09
CA THR A 69 -4.58 -3.94 14.36
C THR A 69 -3.66 -2.90 14.97
N ASN A 70 -3.89 -2.55 16.24
CA ASN A 70 -3.06 -1.63 16.99
C ASN A 70 -2.45 -2.34 18.20
N LYS A 71 -1.16 -2.20 18.37
CA LYS A 71 -0.45 -2.53 19.60
C LYS A 71 -0.33 -1.25 20.42
N SER A 72 -0.80 -1.28 21.68
CA SER A 72 -0.57 -0.18 22.61
C SER A 72 0.92 -0.06 22.92
N CYS A 73 1.43 1.14 22.87
CA CYS A 73 2.83 1.46 23.14
C CYS A 73 2.96 2.75 23.93
N TYR A 74 4.18 3.12 24.26
CA TYR A 74 4.49 4.38 24.93
C TYR A 74 5.52 5.13 24.11
N ASP A 75 5.19 6.37 23.78
CA ASP A 75 6.13 7.29 23.15
C ASP A 75 6.78 8.18 24.23
N LEU A 76 8.07 8.47 24.06
CA LEU A 76 8.74 9.50 24.83
C LEU A 76 8.61 10.82 24.09
N THR A 77 8.09 11.84 24.75
CA THR A 77 7.97 13.18 24.19
C THR A 77 8.80 14.18 24.99
N ILE A 78 9.29 15.20 24.33
CA ILE A 78 10.01 16.30 24.94
C ILE A 78 9.10 17.53 25.00
N ASN A 79 8.86 18.02 26.21
CA ASN A 79 8.27 19.32 26.44
C ASN A 79 9.37 20.39 26.32
N THR A 80 9.29 21.17 25.25
CA THR A 80 10.32 22.18 24.93
C THR A 80 10.40 23.30 25.95
N ASP A 81 9.28 23.70 26.55
CA ASP A 81 9.23 24.80 27.52
C ASP A 81 9.89 24.40 28.83
N GLU A 82 9.79 23.14 29.24
CA GLU A 82 10.46 22.61 30.43
C GLU A 82 11.94 22.29 30.19
N LEU A 83 12.27 21.74 29.02
CA LEU A 83 13.66 21.40 28.70
C LEU A 83 14.52 22.66 28.42
N PHE A 84 13.91 23.74 27.90
CA PHE A 84 14.59 24.99 27.56
C PHE A 84 13.98 26.20 28.30
N PRO A 85 14.05 26.23 29.65
CA PRO A 85 13.51 27.35 30.40
C PRO A 85 14.31 28.65 30.11
N ASN A 86 13.63 29.81 30.29
CA ASN A 86 14.23 31.11 29.99
C ASN A 86 15.25 31.59 31.05
N ASP A 87 15.50 30.81 32.10
CA ASP A 87 16.24 31.23 33.29
C ASP A 87 17.54 30.45 33.56
N ASP A 88 18.06 29.72 32.55
CA ASP A 88 19.27 28.90 32.65
C ASP A 88 19.27 27.87 33.83
N SER A 89 18.08 27.52 34.33
CA SER A 89 17.95 26.57 35.46
C SER A 89 18.30 25.13 35.06
N VAL A 90 18.22 24.81 33.75
CA VAL A 90 18.46 23.48 33.19
C VAL A 90 19.60 23.51 32.18
N ASP A 91 20.61 22.66 32.35
CA ASP A 91 21.57 22.37 31.28
C ASP A 91 20.97 21.43 30.26
N SER A 92 20.21 22.00 29.33
CA SER A 92 19.46 21.27 28.30
C SER A 92 20.35 20.36 27.44
N ASN A 93 21.60 20.78 27.17
CA ASN A 93 22.54 19.99 26.36
C ASN A 93 23.01 18.74 27.11
N ALA A 94 23.28 18.87 28.42
CA ALA A 94 23.62 17.72 29.26
C ALA A 94 22.42 16.75 29.42
N VAL A 95 21.22 17.29 29.59
CA VAL A 95 19.98 16.48 29.68
C VAL A 95 19.75 15.70 28.39
N ILE A 96 19.86 16.34 27.22
CA ILE A 96 19.71 15.66 25.91
C ILE A 96 20.74 14.52 25.80
N LEU A 97 22.00 14.77 26.06
CA LEU A 97 23.03 13.73 25.96
C LEU A 97 22.81 12.58 26.93
N LYS A 98 22.43 12.88 28.18
CA LYS A 98 22.09 11.86 29.19
C LYS A 98 20.92 11.00 28.69
N LEU A 99 19.86 11.62 28.15
CA LEU A 99 18.70 10.93 27.65
C LEU A 99 19.04 10.01 26.47
N VAL A 100 19.81 10.50 25.50
CA VAL A 100 20.25 9.70 24.35
C VAL A 100 21.09 8.49 24.78
N ASN A 101 21.99 8.70 25.72
CA ASN A 101 22.81 7.60 26.25
C ASN A 101 21.97 6.55 26.97
N MET A 102 20.98 6.97 27.77
CA MET A 102 20.03 6.03 28.40
C MET A 102 19.26 5.24 27.39
N ILE A 103 18.73 5.88 26.32
CA ILE A 103 17.99 5.21 25.26
C ILE A 103 18.83 4.12 24.59
N ARG A 104 20.08 4.45 24.24
CA ARG A 104 21.03 3.52 23.62
C ARG A 104 21.42 2.35 24.53
N ASP A 105 21.54 2.59 25.84
CA ASP A 105 21.85 1.54 26.82
C ASP A 105 20.76 0.48 26.92
N TYR A 106 19.52 0.82 26.58
CA TYR A 106 18.39 -0.11 26.50
C TYR A 106 18.15 -0.69 25.12
N GLY A 107 18.95 -0.27 24.11
CA GLY A 107 18.85 -0.76 22.75
C GLY A 107 17.76 -0.11 21.91
N ASP A 108 17.15 0.95 22.42
CA ASP A 108 16.21 1.81 21.68
C ASP A 108 16.96 2.82 20.81
N ASP A 109 16.27 3.37 19.81
CA ASP A 109 16.76 4.48 18.99
C ASP A 109 15.88 5.72 19.17
N TYR A 110 16.43 6.89 18.89
CA TYR A 110 15.72 8.16 18.96
C TYR A 110 15.60 8.80 17.57
N ILE A 111 14.58 9.62 17.41
CA ILE A 111 14.33 10.31 16.13
C ILE A 111 15.37 11.42 15.93
N ASP A 112 16.15 11.31 14.86
CA ASP A 112 17.20 12.25 14.46
C ASP A 112 17.03 12.60 12.98
N ASP A 113 16.37 13.73 12.72
CA ASP A 113 16.02 14.21 11.38
C ASP A 113 17.13 15.06 10.72
N LEU A 114 18.29 15.22 11.35
CA LEU A 114 19.39 15.99 10.76
C LEU A 114 20.12 15.15 9.71
N PRO A 115 20.08 15.51 8.41
CA PRO A 115 20.64 14.70 7.31
C PRO A 115 22.16 14.82 7.21
N ILE A 116 22.84 14.55 8.30
CA ILE A 116 24.31 14.50 8.42
C ILE A 116 24.65 13.25 9.22
N THR A 117 25.67 12.51 8.80
CA THR A 117 26.13 11.28 9.46
C THR A 117 26.30 11.46 10.98
N LYS A 118 25.94 10.43 11.75
CA LYS A 118 25.99 10.46 13.25
C LYS A 118 27.42 10.43 13.81
N SER A 119 28.42 9.98 13.02
CA SER A 119 29.84 9.89 13.39
C SER A 119 30.77 10.42 12.29
N PRO A 120 31.98 10.84 12.63
CA PRO A 120 32.96 11.30 11.64
C PRO A 120 33.40 10.19 10.64
N PRO A 121 33.68 10.55 9.39
CA PRO A 121 33.59 11.87 8.81
C PRO A 121 32.15 12.35 8.65
N PHE A 122 31.88 13.61 8.99
CA PHE A 122 30.55 14.18 8.87
C PHE A 122 30.27 14.55 7.39
N GLU A 123 29.35 13.85 6.80
CA GLU A 123 28.92 13.99 5.40
C GLU A 123 27.39 14.07 5.33
N PHE A 124 26.86 14.65 4.26
CA PHE A 124 25.42 14.62 4.04
C PHE A 124 24.96 13.21 3.70
N GLU A 125 23.86 12.81 4.30
CA GLU A 125 23.18 11.57 4.00
C GLU A 125 22.25 11.77 2.79
N ASN A 126 22.01 10.69 2.04
CA ASN A 126 21.04 10.71 0.95
C ASN A 126 19.63 10.59 1.56
N VAL A 127 18.92 11.71 1.58
CA VAL A 127 17.61 11.82 2.24
C VAL A 127 16.52 12.19 1.23
N SER A 128 15.29 12.19 1.67
CA SER A 128 14.15 12.61 0.86
C SER A 128 14.28 14.09 0.41
N GLU A 129 13.64 14.45 -0.71
CA GLU A 129 13.57 15.85 -1.16
C GLU A 129 12.97 16.76 -0.08
N GLN A 130 12.06 16.22 0.73
CA GLN A 130 11.42 16.95 1.83
C GLN A 130 12.40 17.27 2.96
N ASP A 131 13.22 16.30 3.37
CA ASP A 131 14.21 16.52 4.43
C ASP A 131 15.32 17.46 3.96
N GLN A 132 15.71 17.35 2.69
CA GLN A 132 16.62 18.32 2.08
C GLN A 132 16.02 19.73 2.08
N ALA A 133 14.76 19.89 1.70
CA ALA A 133 14.08 21.20 1.72
C ALA A 133 13.98 21.77 3.14
N ARG A 134 13.78 20.93 4.16
CA ARG A 134 13.79 21.35 5.58
C ARG A 134 15.16 21.84 6.00
N LEU A 135 16.24 21.14 5.63
CA LEU A 135 17.59 21.57 5.90
C LEU A 135 17.92 22.91 5.22
N ASP A 136 17.52 23.07 3.95
CA ASP A 136 17.73 24.31 3.20
C ASP A 136 16.97 25.50 3.83
N ALA A 137 15.74 25.25 4.29
CA ALA A 137 14.95 26.24 5.03
C ALA A 137 15.63 26.61 6.37
N TYR A 138 16.16 25.62 7.10
CA TYR A 138 16.92 25.85 8.32
C TYR A 138 18.18 26.70 8.07
N ILE A 139 18.98 26.35 7.05
CA ILE A 139 20.19 27.07 6.62
C ILE A 139 19.85 28.53 6.32
N LYS A 140 18.81 28.76 5.53
CA LYS A 140 18.35 30.11 5.15
C LYS A 140 17.87 30.92 6.36
N THR A 141 17.02 30.34 7.21
CA THR A 141 16.43 31.01 8.37
C THR A 141 17.51 31.40 9.39
N ASN A 142 18.50 30.52 9.57
CA ASN A 142 19.57 30.70 10.55
C ASN A 142 20.80 31.41 9.96
N LYS A 143 20.72 31.91 8.71
CA LYS A 143 21.80 32.64 8.01
C LYS A 143 23.11 31.88 7.95
N VAL A 144 23.04 30.54 7.86
CA VAL A 144 24.21 29.72 7.57
C VAL A 144 24.63 29.99 6.14
N LYS A 145 25.92 29.89 5.87
CA LYS A 145 26.49 30.13 4.51
C LYS A 145 25.82 29.21 3.48
N GLU A 146 25.39 29.76 2.35
CA GLU A 146 24.90 28.97 1.21
C GLU A 146 26.00 27.99 0.74
N ASN A 147 25.65 26.73 0.49
CA ASN A 147 26.57 25.64 0.14
C ASN A 147 27.62 25.31 1.24
N ALA A 148 27.27 25.51 2.52
CA ALA A 148 28.10 25.07 3.62
C ALA A 148 28.25 23.55 3.62
N SER A 149 29.44 23.05 3.95
CA SER A 149 29.67 21.64 4.18
C SER A 149 28.95 21.16 5.46
N ALA A 150 28.77 19.84 5.59
CA ALA A 150 28.19 19.26 6.81
C ALA A 150 28.92 19.71 8.08
N VAL A 151 30.25 19.78 8.04
CA VAL A 151 31.07 20.27 9.16
C VAL A 151 30.84 21.76 9.45
N GLU A 152 30.70 22.62 8.44
CA GLU A 152 30.41 24.04 8.62
C GLU A 152 29.00 24.25 9.23
N ILE A 153 28.01 23.43 8.83
CA ILE A 153 26.65 23.45 9.40
C ILE A 153 26.71 23.04 10.86
N LEU A 154 27.36 21.92 11.19
CA LEU A 154 27.50 21.46 12.59
C LEU A 154 28.26 22.47 13.47
N SER A 155 29.28 23.15 12.92
CA SER A 155 29.97 24.24 13.65
C SER A 155 29.02 25.40 13.92
N SER A 156 28.21 25.82 12.95
CA SER A 156 27.20 26.87 13.14
C SER A 156 26.13 26.48 14.16
N MET A 157 25.71 25.20 14.16
CA MET A 157 24.76 24.65 15.14
C MET A 157 25.38 24.63 16.54
N ARG A 158 26.68 24.25 16.64
CA ARG A 158 27.40 24.24 17.91
C ARG A 158 27.42 25.61 18.55
N ASP A 159 27.74 26.66 17.78
CA ASP A 159 27.73 28.04 18.23
C ASP A 159 26.31 28.50 18.63
N ARG A 160 25.33 28.21 17.80
CA ARG A 160 23.93 28.63 17.99
C ARG A 160 23.28 27.99 19.22
N TYR A 161 23.55 26.71 19.46
CA TYR A 161 22.97 25.95 20.56
C TYR A 161 23.84 25.94 21.80
N GLU A 162 24.91 26.77 21.82
CA GLU A 162 25.84 26.92 22.94
C GLU A 162 26.41 25.59 23.45
N ILE A 163 26.73 24.67 22.46
CA ILE A 163 27.28 23.35 22.79
C ILE A 163 28.75 23.50 23.21
N ASP A 164 29.04 23.20 24.46
CA ASP A 164 30.39 23.39 25.08
C ASP A 164 31.48 22.66 24.29
N SER A 165 32.65 23.27 24.23
CA SER A 165 33.85 22.74 23.58
C SER A 165 34.36 21.44 24.20
N ASN A 166 33.98 21.12 25.42
CA ASN A 166 34.32 19.88 26.11
C ASN A 166 33.62 18.65 25.56
N TYR A 167 32.46 18.80 24.87
CA TYR A 167 31.81 17.69 24.20
C TYR A 167 32.61 17.23 23.00
N THR A 168 32.72 15.92 22.83
CA THR A 168 33.31 15.31 21.61
C THR A 168 32.54 15.71 20.35
N ALA A 169 33.11 15.47 19.19
CA ALA A 169 32.46 15.78 17.94
C ALA A 169 31.14 14.96 17.74
N GLU A 170 31.11 13.72 18.21
CA GLU A 170 29.91 12.87 18.16
C GLU A 170 28.84 13.35 19.14
N GLU A 171 29.20 13.65 20.37
CA GLU A 171 28.25 14.18 21.35
C GLU A 171 27.65 15.51 20.91
N ALA A 172 28.49 16.41 20.36
CA ALA A 172 28.03 17.66 19.79
C ALA A 172 27.08 17.46 18.60
N ARG A 173 27.33 16.43 17.75
CA ARG A 173 26.43 16.06 16.64
C ARG A 173 25.08 15.53 17.16
N ILE A 174 25.08 14.69 18.20
CA ILE A 174 23.86 14.19 18.85
C ILE A 174 23.02 15.37 19.35
N ILE A 175 23.61 16.26 20.14
CA ILE A 175 22.92 17.42 20.70
C ILE A 175 22.38 18.31 19.57
N ALA A 176 23.20 18.59 18.54
CA ALA A 176 22.80 19.39 17.40
C ALA A 176 21.62 18.76 16.63
N GLY A 177 21.60 17.43 16.46
CA GLY A 177 20.53 16.70 15.81
C GLY A 177 19.19 16.82 16.54
N VAL A 178 19.17 16.59 17.83
CA VAL A 178 17.97 16.76 18.66
C VAL A 178 17.46 18.20 18.65
N ARG A 179 18.36 19.17 18.82
CA ARG A 179 18.01 20.61 18.76
C ARG A 179 17.48 21.01 17.38
N TYR A 180 18.07 20.47 16.32
CA TYR A 180 17.59 20.68 14.94
C TYR A 180 16.17 20.13 14.76
N ALA A 181 15.94 18.88 15.16
CA ALA A 181 14.63 18.24 15.04
C ALA A 181 13.55 19.01 15.81
N ILE A 182 13.83 19.46 17.01
CA ILE A 182 12.93 20.32 17.80
C ILE A 182 12.67 21.64 17.08
N ASN A 183 13.72 22.30 16.56
CA ASN A 183 13.60 23.59 15.88
C ASN A 183 12.78 23.49 14.60
N VAL A 184 13.00 22.47 13.78
CA VAL A 184 12.23 22.22 12.54
C VAL A 184 10.76 21.96 12.85
N ARG A 185 10.46 21.16 13.88
CA ARG A 185 9.08 20.90 14.32
C ARG A 185 8.38 22.13 14.86
N TYR A 186 9.06 22.96 15.62
CA TYR A 186 8.51 24.23 16.13
C TYR A 186 8.03 25.17 15.00
N LEU A 187 8.67 25.08 13.83
CA LEU A 187 8.25 25.85 12.64
C LEU A 187 6.97 25.27 12.00
N ILE A 188 6.64 24.02 12.26
CA ILE A 188 5.51 23.32 11.65
C ILE A 188 4.32 23.20 12.61
N ASN A 189 4.57 22.93 13.90
CA ASN A 189 3.52 22.73 14.89
C ASN A 189 4.01 22.88 16.34
N THR A 190 3.07 23.18 17.23
CA THR A 190 3.25 23.38 18.67
C THR A 190 3.06 22.14 19.54
N SER A 191 2.92 20.94 18.95
CA SER A 191 2.78 19.70 19.71
C SER A 191 4.12 19.21 20.30
N ASP A 192 4.03 18.42 21.35
CA ASP A 192 5.20 17.79 21.98
C ASP A 192 6.05 17.04 20.96
N TYR A 193 7.37 17.18 21.03
CA TYR A 193 8.28 16.45 20.15
C TYR A 193 8.34 14.98 20.55
N ILE A 194 7.89 14.08 19.68
CA ILE A 194 8.06 12.64 19.87
C ILE A 194 9.53 12.30 19.64
N PHE A 195 10.20 11.88 20.70
CA PHE A 195 11.62 11.60 20.70
C PHE A 195 11.95 10.13 20.48
N VAL A 196 11.17 9.23 21.13
CA VAL A 196 11.23 7.78 20.92
C VAL A 196 9.83 7.26 20.69
N LYS A 197 9.63 6.44 19.68
CA LYS A 197 8.37 5.71 19.45
C LYS A 197 8.49 4.29 19.97
N ASP A 198 7.38 3.73 20.51
CA ASP A 198 7.28 2.37 21.06
C ASP A 198 8.45 2.04 22.02
N ALA A 199 8.71 2.94 22.99
CA ALA A 199 9.82 2.83 23.93
C ALA A 199 9.74 1.54 24.79
N ASP A 200 10.88 0.89 25.03
CA ASP A 200 10.96 -0.29 25.90
C ASP A 200 10.48 0.00 27.32
N MET A 201 9.71 -0.92 27.90
CA MET A 201 9.14 -0.77 29.23
C MET A 201 10.20 -0.59 30.35
N LYS A 202 11.41 -1.12 30.14
CA LYS A 202 12.50 -0.94 31.11
C LYS A 202 13.06 0.47 31.03
N LEU A 203 13.20 1.02 29.81
CA LEU A 203 13.56 2.41 29.59
C LEU A 203 12.56 3.34 30.27
N ILE A 204 11.24 3.10 30.08
CA ILE A 204 10.17 3.86 30.71
C ILE A 204 10.24 3.82 32.23
N ALA A 205 10.46 2.63 32.83
CA ALA A 205 10.61 2.49 34.26
C ALA A 205 11.81 3.30 34.80
N THR A 206 12.95 3.22 34.10
CA THR A 206 14.17 3.96 34.46
C THR A 206 14.00 5.47 34.33
N LEU A 207 13.31 5.94 33.30
CA LEU A 207 13.01 7.36 33.09
C LEU A 207 12.09 7.90 34.20
N ARG A 208 11.08 7.13 34.63
CA ARG A 208 10.21 7.48 35.77
C ARG A 208 10.98 7.57 37.09
N GLU A 209 11.92 6.64 37.34
CA GLU A 209 12.75 6.66 38.52
C GLU A 209 13.71 7.86 38.54
N ASN A 210 14.23 8.26 37.39
CA ASN A 210 15.20 9.36 37.28
C ASN A 210 14.56 10.75 37.15
N ASN A 211 13.23 10.84 36.96
CA ASN A 211 12.47 12.09 36.85
C ASN A 211 13.19 13.17 36.02
N ILE A 212 13.44 12.89 34.74
CA ILE A 212 14.17 13.80 33.84
C ILE A 212 13.25 14.95 33.44
N GLU A 213 13.63 16.18 33.70
CA GLU A 213 12.87 17.39 33.37
C GLU A 213 12.64 17.48 31.86
N GLY A 214 11.41 17.86 31.46
CA GLY A 214 11.00 18.03 30.09
C GLY A 214 10.78 16.73 29.30
N VAL A 215 10.85 15.55 29.96
CA VAL A 215 10.58 14.26 29.31
C VAL A 215 9.24 13.70 29.79
N ASN A 216 8.30 13.54 28.86
CA ASN A 216 6.98 13.00 29.14
C ASN A 216 6.83 11.62 28.49
N ILE A 217 6.00 10.77 29.11
CA ILE A 217 5.62 9.44 28.59
C ILE A 217 4.17 9.53 28.18
N LYS A 218 3.91 9.33 26.88
CA LYS A 218 2.59 9.41 26.28
C LYS A 218 2.14 8.03 25.80
N GLU A 219 0.92 7.62 26.16
CA GLU A 219 0.30 6.43 25.57
C GLU A 219 0.03 6.67 24.08
N SER A 220 0.39 5.70 23.27
CA SER A 220 0.31 5.75 21.81
C SER A 220 -0.02 4.37 21.24
N TYR A 221 -0.14 4.30 19.93
CA TYR A 221 -0.42 3.06 19.21
C TYR A 221 0.51 2.92 18.01
N VAL A 222 1.04 1.72 17.80
CA VAL A 222 1.72 1.34 16.55
C VAL A 222 0.86 0.33 15.79
N ARG A 223 0.93 0.37 14.46
CA ARG A 223 0.25 -0.63 13.63
C ARG A 223 0.93 -1.99 13.75
N GLU A 224 0.14 -3.01 13.91
CA GLU A 224 0.58 -4.40 14.02
C GLU A 224 -0.09 -5.21 12.92
N TYR A 225 0.72 -5.85 12.09
CA TYR A 225 0.27 -6.72 11.01
C TYR A 225 0.19 -8.15 11.53
N ALA A 226 -1.00 -8.74 11.49
CA ALA A 226 -1.25 -10.11 11.92
C ALA A 226 -0.95 -11.15 10.81
N THR A 227 -0.55 -10.69 9.64
CA THR A 227 -0.18 -11.54 8.48
C THR A 227 1.03 -10.95 7.78
N SER A 228 1.85 -11.80 7.16
CA SER A 228 2.93 -11.41 6.25
C SER A 228 2.47 -11.33 4.79
N ALA A 229 1.23 -11.73 4.49
CA ALA A 229 0.65 -11.70 3.16
C ALA A 229 -0.12 -10.39 2.89
N ALA A 230 -0.58 -10.21 1.66
CA ALA A 230 -1.39 -9.08 1.20
C ALA A 230 -0.70 -7.70 1.32
N ALA A 231 0.64 -7.66 1.32
CA ALA A 231 1.41 -6.43 1.53
C ALA A 231 0.98 -5.27 0.59
N HIS A 232 0.79 -5.56 -0.70
CA HIS A 232 0.37 -4.57 -1.70
C HIS A 232 -1.09 -4.11 -1.57
N ILE A 233 -1.89 -4.80 -0.74
CA ILE A 233 -3.30 -4.48 -0.49
C ILE A 233 -3.44 -3.70 0.79
N LEU A 234 -2.77 -4.15 1.87
CA LEU A 234 -2.89 -3.57 3.19
C LEU A 234 -2.30 -2.17 3.25
N GLY A 235 -1.13 -1.98 2.63
CA GLY A 235 -0.40 -0.73 2.67
C GLY A 235 0.22 -0.45 4.04
N TYR A 236 0.53 0.81 4.32
CA TYR A 236 1.18 1.21 5.56
C TYR A 236 0.79 2.63 5.99
N THR A 237 1.07 2.94 7.26
CA THR A 237 0.89 4.29 7.82
C THR A 237 2.24 4.98 7.97
N GLY A 238 2.25 6.29 7.89
CA GLY A 238 3.46 7.09 8.07
C GLY A 238 3.15 8.49 8.56
N ALA A 239 4.20 9.25 8.90
CA ALA A 239 4.07 10.64 9.30
C ALA A 239 3.41 11.49 8.19
N MET A 240 2.62 12.46 8.60
CA MET A 240 1.95 13.39 7.68
C MET A 240 2.96 14.23 6.92
N SER A 241 2.83 14.29 5.60
CA SER A 241 3.56 15.22 4.74
C SER A 241 2.85 16.56 4.66
N ASP A 242 3.50 17.59 4.11
CA ASP A 242 2.87 18.90 3.90
C ASP A 242 1.63 18.81 2.99
N SER A 243 1.67 17.92 1.99
CA SER A 243 0.54 17.65 1.11
C SER A 243 -0.61 16.94 1.83
N ASP A 244 -0.30 15.99 2.72
CA ASP A 244 -1.30 15.32 3.56
C ASP A 244 -1.92 16.32 4.53
N TYR A 245 -1.12 17.17 5.16
CA TYR A 245 -1.61 18.21 6.06
C TYR A 245 -2.54 19.19 5.33
N ALA A 246 -2.17 19.64 4.14
CA ALA A 246 -3.05 20.48 3.33
C ALA A 246 -4.41 19.83 3.02
N LYS A 247 -4.44 18.50 2.88
CA LYS A 247 -5.65 17.70 2.62
C LYS A 247 -6.50 17.49 3.88
N TYR A 248 -5.88 17.26 5.04
CA TYR A 248 -6.56 16.77 6.24
C TYR A 248 -6.74 17.80 7.37
N LYS A 249 -6.04 18.97 7.35
CA LYS A 249 -6.08 19.99 8.42
C LYS A 249 -7.49 20.46 8.78
N ASP A 250 -8.36 20.58 7.78
CA ASP A 250 -9.75 21.06 7.97
C ASP A 250 -10.69 19.93 8.45
N GLN A 251 -10.16 18.70 8.58
CA GLN A 251 -10.86 17.51 9.09
C GLN A 251 -10.48 17.16 10.54
N GLY A 252 -9.75 18.06 11.22
CA GLY A 252 -9.38 17.87 12.64
C GLY A 252 -8.11 17.05 12.88
N TYR A 253 -7.34 16.75 11.83
CA TYR A 253 -6.07 16.03 12.00
C TYR A 253 -4.99 16.94 12.59
N SER A 254 -4.26 16.44 13.57
CA SER A 254 -3.05 17.08 14.07
C SER A 254 -1.91 16.93 13.05
N ALA A 255 -1.00 17.90 13.00
CA ALA A 255 0.11 17.89 12.03
C ALA A 255 1.11 16.73 12.24
N ASP A 256 1.11 16.12 13.43
CA ASP A 256 1.91 14.95 13.81
C ASP A 256 1.16 13.61 13.67
N ALA A 257 -0.08 13.63 13.15
CA ALA A 257 -0.86 12.43 12.97
C ALA A 257 -0.17 11.45 12.00
N ALA A 258 -0.27 10.16 12.31
CA ALA A 258 0.04 9.11 11.35
C ALA A 258 -1.17 8.89 10.43
N VAL A 259 -0.92 8.89 9.12
CA VAL A 259 -1.95 8.70 8.09
C VAL A 259 -1.57 7.54 7.17
N GLY A 260 -2.56 6.94 6.53
CA GLY A 260 -2.32 5.94 5.50
C GLY A 260 -1.53 6.51 4.33
N LYS A 261 -0.51 5.79 3.88
CA LYS A 261 0.38 6.19 2.77
C LYS A 261 0.13 5.39 1.51
N ASP A 262 -0.33 4.17 1.64
CA ASP A 262 -0.60 3.28 0.52
C ASP A 262 -1.67 2.24 0.90
N GLY A 263 -2.16 1.50 -0.07
CA GLY A 263 -3.08 0.38 0.12
C GLY A 263 -4.40 0.76 0.81
N ALA A 264 -4.97 -0.19 1.53
CA ALA A 264 -6.22 -0.04 2.29
C ALA A 264 -6.09 1.03 3.39
N GLU A 265 -4.89 1.18 3.98
CA GLU A 265 -4.63 2.24 4.96
C GLU A 265 -4.87 3.63 4.37
N TYR A 266 -4.45 3.88 3.13
CA TYR A 266 -4.68 5.15 2.43
C TYR A 266 -6.11 5.26 1.88
N ALA A 267 -6.59 4.22 1.22
CA ALA A 267 -7.89 4.24 0.56
C ALA A 267 -9.05 4.45 1.55
N PHE A 268 -8.92 3.87 2.74
CA PHE A 268 -9.95 3.89 3.78
C PHE A 268 -9.59 4.76 4.98
N GLU A 269 -8.64 5.69 4.83
CA GLU A 269 -8.22 6.65 5.87
C GLU A 269 -9.39 7.28 6.60
N LYS A 270 -10.41 7.74 5.87
CA LYS A 270 -11.61 8.40 6.42
C LYS A 270 -12.43 7.53 7.40
N TYR A 271 -12.29 6.21 7.31
CA TYR A 271 -12.95 5.27 8.21
C TYR A 271 -12.03 4.81 9.33
N LEU A 272 -10.76 4.59 8.98
CA LEU A 272 -9.76 4.04 9.89
C LEU A 272 -9.26 5.07 10.91
N HIS A 273 -9.22 6.35 10.55
CA HIS A 273 -8.76 7.39 11.48
C HIS A 273 -9.80 7.63 12.57
N GLY A 274 -9.34 7.66 13.84
CA GLY A 274 -10.18 7.99 14.99
C GLY A 274 -10.13 9.49 15.30
N THR A 275 -11.01 9.95 16.19
CA THR A 275 -11.01 11.32 16.68
C THR A 275 -10.30 11.37 18.03
N ASN A 276 -9.22 12.16 18.13
CA ASN A 276 -8.44 12.31 19.35
C ASN A 276 -9.28 12.94 20.47
N GLY A 277 -9.08 12.47 21.69
CA GLY A 277 -9.67 13.05 22.88
C GLY A 277 -8.80 14.12 23.52
N THR A 278 -9.36 14.80 24.50
CA THR A 278 -8.68 15.82 25.31
C THR A 278 -8.80 15.47 26.79
N VAL A 279 -7.66 15.39 27.49
CA VAL A 279 -7.61 15.11 28.91
C VAL A 279 -7.03 16.30 29.67
N ARG A 280 -7.69 16.63 30.77
CA ARG A 280 -7.21 17.60 31.76
C ARG A 280 -6.56 16.84 32.91
N THR A 281 -5.28 17.09 33.14
CA THR A 281 -4.54 16.54 34.26
C THR A 281 -4.26 17.64 35.30
N THR A 282 -4.61 17.41 36.53
CA THR A 282 -4.27 18.28 37.65
C THR A 282 -3.17 17.58 38.47
N SER A 283 -2.03 18.24 38.59
CA SER A 283 -0.90 17.71 39.32
C SER A 283 -0.59 18.57 40.58
N ALA A 284 -0.02 17.94 41.59
CA ALA A 284 0.54 18.65 42.75
C ALA A 284 1.85 19.35 42.37
N SER A 285 2.33 20.22 43.22
CA SER A 285 3.60 20.95 43.01
C SER A 285 4.84 20.06 42.96
N ASP A 286 4.74 18.80 43.37
CA ASP A 286 5.76 17.77 43.27
C ASP A 286 5.64 16.88 42.01
N GLY A 287 4.70 17.24 41.11
CA GLY A 287 4.42 16.46 39.89
C GLY A 287 3.45 15.28 40.05
N THR A 288 3.02 14.99 41.28
CA THR A 288 2.06 13.89 41.53
C THR A 288 0.71 14.22 40.93
N VAL A 289 0.18 13.34 40.07
CA VAL A 289 -1.14 13.49 39.46
C VAL A 289 -2.23 13.33 40.52
N ILE A 290 -3.01 14.40 40.75
CA ILE A 290 -4.14 14.44 41.68
C ILE A 290 -5.43 13.94 41.03
N SER A 291 -5.69 14.40 39.80
CA SER A 291 -6.86 14.00 39.03
C SER A 291 -6.59 14.01 37.54
N LYS A 292 -7.26 13.10 36.85
CA LYS A 292 -7.26 13.03 35.37
C LYS A 292 -8.74 12.99 34.93
N GLU A 293 -9.16 13.96 34.13
CA GLU A 293 -10.53 14.12 33.67
C GLU A 293 -10.53 14.26 32.16
N TYR A 294 -11.30 13.40 31.46
CA TYR A 294 -11.53 13.56 30.01
C TYR A 294 -12.49 14.72 29.77
N ILE A 295 -12.02 15.75 29.06
CA ILE A 295 -12.87 16.83 28.54
C ILE A 295 -13.64 16.32 27.33
N GLU A 296 -12.92 15.56 26.46
CA GLU A 296 -13.44 14.84 25.30
C GLU A 296 -12.81 13.46 25.28
N GLU A 297 -13.63 12.42 25.25
CA GLU A 297 -13.14 11.05 25.14
C GLU A 297 -12.63 10.78 23.73
N PRO A 298 -11.52 10.03 23.55
CA PRO A 298 -11.07 9.63 22.22
C PRO A 298 -12.06 8.65 21.60
N GLU A 299 -12.44 8.91 20.35
CA GLU A 299 -13.31 8.02 19.57
C GLU A 299 -12.46 7.19 18.60
N PRO A 300 -12.35 5.86 18.77
CA PRO A 300 -11.60 5.00 17.86
C PRO A 300 -12.17 5.03 16.44
N GLY A 301 -11.30 4.83 15.44
CA GLY A 301 -11.71 4.67 14.05
C GLY A 301 -12.53 3.40 13.82
N ASN A 302 -13.24 3.36 12.70
CA ASN A 302 -14.10 2.22 12.34
C ASN A 302 -13.30 1.05 11.77
N ASN A 303 -13.79 -0.16 12.00
CA ASN A 303 -13.20 -1.38 11.45
C ASN A 303 -13.60 -1.55 9.98
N VAL A 304 -12.61 -1.77 9.12
CA VAL A 304 -12.76 -1.97 7.67
C VAL A 304 -12.67 -3.45 7.35
N TYR A 305 -13.71 -4.00 6.73
CA TYR A 305 -13.75 -5.37 6.24
C TYR A 305 -13.43 -5.36 4.75
N LEU A 306 -12.39 -6.08 4.36
CA LEU A 306 -12.01 -6.25 2.97
C LEU A 306 -12.79 -7.39 2.30
N THR A 307 -12.83 -7.42 0.97
CA THR A 307 -13.34 -8.55 0.19
C THR A 307 -12.36 -9.72 0.14
N ILE A 308 -11.11 -9.49 0.49
CA ILE A 308 -10.03 -10.45 0.49
C ILE A 308 -10.29 -11.60 1.47
N ASP A 309 -10.06 -12.84 1.02
CA ASP A 309 -9.92 -14.01 1.88
C ASP A 309 -8.44 -14.25 2.15
N ILE A 310 -7.99 -14.01 3.38
CA ILE A 310 -6.56 -14.09 3.70
C ILE A 310 -5.98 -15.49 3.46
N ALA A 311 -6.73 -16.56 3.72
CA ALA A 311 -6.24 -17.92 3.48
C ALA A 311 -6.05 -18.20 1.97
N LEU A 312 -6.94 -17.66 1.12
CA LEU A 312 -6.79 -17.75 -0.33
C LEU A 312 -5.64 -16.85 -0.83
N GLN A 313 -5.46 -15.68 -0.21
CA GLN A 313 -4.36 -14.76 -0.51
C GLN A 313 -3.00 -15.41 -0.23
N GLU A 314 -2.83 -16.01 0.96
CA GLU A 314 -1.62 -16.76 1.35
C GLU A 314 -1.35 -17.92 0.38
N ALA A 315 -2.40 -18.66 0.02
CA ALA A 315 -2.28 -19.74 -0.96
C ALA A 315 -1.90 -19.23 -2.36
N ALA A 316 -2.42 -18.06 -2.77
CA ALA A 316 -2.10 -17.46 -4.07
C ALA A 316 -0.65 -16.93 -4.13
N GLU A 317 -0.15 -16.33 -3.06
CA GLU A 317 1.25 -15.90 -2.95
C GLU A 317 2.21 -17.11 -2.99
N LEU A 318 1.91 -18.15 -2.24
CA LEU A 318 2.68 -19.40 -2.25
C LEU A 318 2.64 -20.09 -3.62
N ALA A 319 1.48 -20.13 -4.27
CA ALA A 319 1.34 -20.68 -5.61
C ALA A 319 2.14 -19.90 -6.66
N LEU A 320 2.25 -18.56 -6.52
CA LEU A 320 3.13 -17.75 -7.36
C LEU A 320 4.59 -18.09 -7.13
N GLU A 321 5.04 -18.19 -5.89
CA GLU A 321 6.43 -18.52 -5.54
C GLU A 321 6.82 -19.90 -6.12
N ASN A 322 6.02 -20.92 -5.83
CA ASN A 322 6.23 -22.28 -6.33
C ASN A 322 6.17 -22.35 -7.85
N GLY A 323 5.17 -21.67 -8.42
CA GLY A 323 4.94 -21.63 -9.86
C GLY A 323 6.09 -20.96 -10.61
N VAL A 324 6.56 -19.81 -10.15
CA VAL A 324 7.71 -19.11 -10.72
C VAL A 324 8.95 -20.00 -10.68
N ALA A 325 9.25 -20.63 -9.55
CA ALA A 325 10.37 -21.56 -9.42
C ALA A 325 10.25 -22.75 -10.39
N SER A 326 9.07 -23.35 -10.50
CA SER A 326 8.79 -24.48 -11.41
C SER A 326 8.92 -24.07 -12.89
N ILE A 327 8.39 -22.89 -13.26
CA ILE A 327 8.46 -22.36 -14.63
C ILE A 327 9.90 -22.03 -14.99
N GLN A 328 10.66 -21.37 -14.10
CA GLN A 328 12.07 -21.06 -14.33
C GLN A 328 12.90 -22.33 -14.56
N ALA A 329 12.69 -23.37 -13.73
CA ALA A 329 13.37 -24.66 -13.91
C ALA A 329 13.09 -25.29 -15.27
N LYS A 330 11.86 -25.19 -15.78
CA LYS A 330 11.51 -25.67 -17.14
C LYS A 330 12.21 -24.85 -18.23
N ILE A 331 12.30 -23.53 -18.06
CA ILE A 331 13.01 -22.64 -19.00
C ILE A 331 14.50 -23.00 -19.03
N ASP A 332 15.12 -23.17 -17.87
CA ASP A 332 16.54 -23.50 -17.75
C ASP A 332 16.87 -24.86 -18.36
N SER A 333 16.06 -25.90 -18.08
CA SER A 333 16.22 -27.21 -18.69
C SER A 333 16.11 -27.17 -20.22
N LYS A 334 15.17 -26.40 -20.76
CA LYS A 334 15.02 -26.20 -22.21
C LYS A 334 16.22 -25.44 -22.79
N LYS A 335 16.74 -24.46 -22.09
CA LYS A 335 17.93 -23.70 -22.45
C LYS A 335 19.15 -24.60 -22.54
N GLU A 336 19.37 -25.43 -21.55
CA GLU A 336 20.47 -26.42 -21.55
C GLU A 336 20.39 -27.38 -22.76
N GLN A 337 19.20 -27.88 -23.08
CA GLN A 337 18.97 -28.73 -24.25
C GLN A 337 19.28 -27.99 -25.56
N GLN A 338 18.90 -26.71 -25.65
CA GLN A 338 19.19 -25.88 -26.83
C GLN A 338 20.67 -25.57 -26.98
N ILE A 339 21.37 -25.32 -25.88
CA ILE A 339 22.83 -25.14 -25.87
C ILE A 339 23.52 -26.42 -26.34
N ALA A 340 23.14 -27.57 -25.78
CA ALA A 340 23.69 -28.86 -26.14
C ALA A 340 23.46 -29.21 -27.63
N SER A 341 22.33 -28.80 -28.22
CA SER A 341 22.02 -28.98 -29.64
C SER A 341 22.54 -27.90 -30.57
N GLY A 342 23.20 -26.84 -30.03
CA GLY A 342 23.71 -25.70 -30.83
C GLY A 342 22.62 -24.81 -31.43
N THR A 343 21.39 -24.87 -30.88
CA THR A 343 20.21 -24.11 -31.36
C THR A 343 19.83 -22.94 -30.47
N TYR A 344 20.53 -22.73 -29.34
CA TYR A 344 20.26 -21.66 -28.40
C TYR A 344 20.54 -20.28 -29.03
N LYS A 345 19.57 -19.38 -28.86
CA LYS A 345 19.75 -17.96 -29.13
C LYS A 345 19.68 -17.22 -27.78
N GLU A 346 20.66 -16.36 -27.53
CA GLU A 346 20.73 -15.57 -26.31
C GLU A 346 19.53 -14.65 -26.19
N LYS A 347 18.88 -14.68 -25.01
CA LYS A 347 17.76 -13.81 -24.66
C LYS A 347 17.65 -13.65 -23.15
N GLN A 348 16.97 -12.58 -22.73
CA GLN A 348 16.58 -12.41 -21.33
C GLN A 348 15.43 -13.39 -21.03
N ASP A 349 15.70 -14.43 -20.25
CA ASP A 349 14.80 -15.53 -19.96
C ASP A 349 14.68 -15.85 -18.44
N VAL A 350 15.18 -14.93 -17.59
CA VAL A 350 14.99 -15.00 -16.14
C VAL A 350 13.70 -14.28 -15.79
N ILE A 351 12.81 -14.97 -15.07
CA ILE A 351 11.55 -14.41 -14.56
C ILE A 351 11.87 -13.32 -13.54
N ASP A 352 11.31 -12.14 -13.70
CA ASP A 352 11.51 -10.97 -12.83
C ASP A 352 10.22 -10.45 -12.21
N GLY A 353 9.08 -11.04 -12.53
CA GLY A 353 7.82 -10.72 -11.91
C GLY A 353 6.69 -11.66 -12.32
N ALA A 354 5.73 -11.83 -11.42
CA ALA A 354 4.49 -12.54 -11.68
C ALA A 354 3.36 -11.93 -10.84
N SER A 355 2.11 -12.19 -11.26
CA SER A 355 0.94 -11.75 -10.53
C SER A 355 -0.26 -12.64 -10.83
N VAL A 356 -1.15 -12.77 -9.84
CA VAL A 356 -2.47 -13.39 -10.00
C VAL A 356 -3.52 -12.58 -9.26
N VAL A 357 -4.68 -12.44 -9.90
CA VAL A 357 -5.89 -11.90 -9.27
C VAL A 357 -6.97 -12.96 -9.36
N VAL A 358 -7.65 -13.19 -8.24
CA VAL A 358 -8.82 -14.08 -8.12
C VAL A 358 -10.02 -13.24 -7.77
N VAL A 359 -11.08 -13.30 -8.58
CA VAL A 359 -12.30 -12.52 -8.36
C VAL A 359 -13.52 -13.44 -8.25
N ASN A 360 -14.52 -13.00 -7.50
CA ASN A 360 -15.84 -13.62 -7.47
C ASN A 360 -16.58 -13.31 -8.78
N VAL A 361 -17.03 -14.34 -9.49
CA VAL A 361 -17.67 -14.18 -10.81
C VAL A 361 -19.00 -13.43 -10.72
N LYS A 362 -19.70 -13.54 -9.59
CA LYS A 362 -21.07 -13.00 -9.42
C LYS A 362 -21.09 -11.55 -8.93
N THR A 363 -19.99 -11.10 -8.26
CA THR A 363 -19.95 -9.77 -7.61
C THR A 363 -18.76 -8.91 -8.05
N GLY A 364 -17.81 -9.45 -8.84
CA GLY A 364 -16.57 -8.76 -9.20
C GLY A 364 -15.60 -8.53 -8.01
N GLU A 365 -15.93 -8.98 -6.80
CA GLU A 365 -15.07 -8.81 -5.63
C GLU A 365 -13.73 -9.52 -5.80
N PRO A 366 -12.59 -8.82 -5.69
CA PRO A 366 -11.30 -9.47 -5.56
C PRO A 366 -11.24 -10.28 -4.25
N LEU A 367 -10.98 -11.58 -4.38
CA LEU A 367 -10.80 -12.50 -3.25
C LEU A 367 -9.34 -12.66 -2.86
N ALA A 368 -8.44 -12.51 -3.83
CA ALA A 368 -7.00 -12.48 -3.65
C ALA A 368 -6.34 -11.64 -4.76
N ILE A 369 -5.33 -10.86 -4.40
CA ILE A 369 -4.50 -10.07 -5.31
C ILE A 369 -3.05 -10.31 -4.89
N ALA A 370 -2.35 -11.19 -5.59
CA ALA A 370 -0.99 -11.59 -5.26
C ALA A 370 0.02 -11.15 -6.31
N ASN A 371 1.19 -10.72 -5.84
CA ASN A 371 2.33 -10.32 -6.65
C ASN A 371 3.57 -11.12 -6.25
N TRP A 372 4.47 -11.36 -7.20
CA TRP A 372 5.79 -11.91 -6.96
C TRP A 372 6.84 -11.08 -7.72
N PRO A 373 7.98 -10.67 -7.09
CA PRO A 373 8.23 -10.81 -5.66
C PRO A 373 7.27 -9.95 -4.81
N THR A 374 7.15 -10.31 -3.55
CA THR A 374 6.40 -9.59 -2.52
C THR A 374 7.31 -9.27 -1.33
N TYR A 375 6.78 -8.69 -0.28
CA TYR A 375 7.49 -8.34 0.95
C TYR A 375 6.58 -8.54 2.17
N ASP A 376 7.17 -8.62 3.36
CA ASP A 376 6.43 -8.63 4.62
C ASP A 376 6.04 -7.19 5.01
N PRO A 377 4.74 -6.86 5.16
CA PRO A 377 4.30 -5.51 5.50
C PRO A 377 4.82 -5.04 6.87
N SER A 378 5.10 -5.96 7.80
CA SER A 378 5.65 -5.63 9.12
C SER A 378 7.11 -5.13 9.06
N GLU A 379 7.86 -5.54 8.04
CA GLU A 379 9.27 -5.19 7.84
C GLU A 379 9.47 -4.03 6.85
N LEU A 380 8.38 -3.52 6.24
CA LEU A 380 8.46 -2.55 5.15
C LEU A 380 9.29 -1.31 5.51
N LEU A 381 9.01 -0.70 6.66
CA LEU A 381 9.67 0.56 7.05
C LEU A 381 11.17 0.35 7.33
N GLU A 382 11.55 -0.79 7.90
CA GLU A 382 12.94 -1.15 8.17
C GLU A 382 13.71 -1.43 6.89
N LYS A 383 13.10 -2.18 5.95
CA LYS A 383 13.73 -2.64 4.70
C LYS A 383 13.41 -1.76 3.48
N TYR A 384 12.77 -0.59 3.66
CA TYR A 384 12.26 0.22 2.56
C TYR A 384 13.30 0.53 1.48
N ASN A 385 14.49 0.98 1.89
CA ASN A 385 15.57 1.33 0.97
C ASN A 385 16.14 0.10 0.23
N GLU A 386 16.19 -1.06 0.87
CA GLU A 386 16.58 -2.33 0.27
C GLU A 386 15.56 -2.77 -0.78
N LEU A 387 14.28 -2.77 -0.41
CA LEU A 387 13.17 -3.13 -1.30
C LEU A 387 13.07 -2.18 -2.50
N LEU A 388 13.32 -0.88 -2.30
CA LEU A 388 13.32 0.12 -3.37
C LEU A 388 14.49 -0.08 -4.34
N ALA A 389 15.63 -0.54 -3.86
CA ALA A 389 16.83 -0.77 -4.67
C ALA A 389 16.81 -2.13 -5.40
N ASP A 390 15.88 -3.04 -5.06
CA ASP A 390 15.78 -4.35 -5.70
C ASP A 390 15.32 -4.21 -7.16
N LYS A 391 16.10 -4.81 -8.07
CA LYS A 391 15.86 -4.77 -9.52
C LYS A 391 14.54 -5.43 -9.93
N ASN A 392 14.04 -6.37 -9.13
CA ASN A 392 12.78 -7.06 -9.36
C ASN A 392 11.57 -6.26 -8.84
N ALA A 393 11.80 -5.07 -8.29
CA ALA A 393 10.79 -4.13 -7.82
C ALA A 393 9.67 -4.79 -6.98
N PRO A 394 9.98 -5.32 -5.77
CA PRO A 394 9.00 -5.98 -4.92
C PRO A 394 7.88 -5.04 -4.45
N LEU A 395 8.12 -3.73 -4.38
CA LEU A 395 7.10 -2.73 -4.01
C LEU A 395 6.08 -2.45 -5.13
N TYR A 396 6.37 -2.86 -6.36
CA TYR A 396 5.50 -2.57 -7.50
C TYR A 396 4.28 -3.50 -7.55
N ASN A 397 3.08 -2.94 -7.43
CA ASN A 397 1.83 -3.69 -7.52
C ASN A 397 1.51 -4.09 -8.97
N ARG A 398 2.09 -5.22 -9.42
CA ARG A 398 1.93 -5.75 -10.78
C ARG A 398 0.48 -6.08 -11.11
N ALA A 399 -0.29 -6.50 -10.12
CA ALA A 399 -1.68 -6.89 -10.27
C ALA A 399 -2.57 -5.73 -10.74
N LEU A 400 -2.29 -4.52 -10.26
CA LEU A 400 -3.12 -3.33 -10.49
C LEU A 400 -2.47 -2.32 -11.44
N GLN A 401 -1.15 -2.27 -11.51
CA GLN A 401 -0.41 -1.24 -12.24
C GLN A 401 0.37 -1.79 -13.44
N GLY A 402 0.63 -3.10 -13.48
CA GLY A 402 1.38 -3.73 -14.56
C GLY A 402 0.55 -3.89 -15.84
N GLY A 403 1.02 -3.30 -16.95
CA GLY A 403 0.39 -3.45 -18.26
C GLY A 403 1.02 -4.59 -19.06
N TYR A 404 0.23 -5.59 -19.43
CA TYR A 404 0.68 -6.78 -20.16
C TYR A 404 -0.16 -7.03 -21.39
N ALA A 405 0.49 -7.36 -22.52
CA ALA A 405 -0.23 -7.74 -23.71
C ALA A 405 -0.96 -9.07 -23.46
N PRO A 406 -2.29 -9.13 -23.65
CA PRO A 406 -3.08 -10.31 -23.29
C PRO A 406 -2.78 -11.51 -24.18
N GLY A 407 -2.28 -11.29 -25.39
CA GLY A 407 -2.10 -12.33 -26.37
C GLY A 407 -3.39 -13.10 -26.60
N SER A 408 -3.30 -14.41 -26.79
CA SER A 408 -4.47 -15.24 -27.11
C SER A 408 -5.57 -15.30 -26.04
N THR A 409 -5.38 -14.74 -24.84
CA THR A 409 -6.47 -14.63 -23.86
C THR A 409 -7.53 -13.61 -24.28
N PHE A 410 -7.21 -12.72 -25.23
CA PHE A 410 -8.15 -11.76 -25.81
C PHE A 410 -9.13 -12.40 -26.82
N LYS A 411 -8.84 -13.59 -27.33
CA LYS A 411 -9.66 -14.24 -28.40
C LYS A 411 -11.12 -14.51 -28.03
N PRO A 412 -11.49 -14.86 -26.79
CA PRO A 412 -12.92 -14.92 -26.40
C PRO A 412 -13.66 -13.61 -26.63
N CYS A 413 -13.06 -12.43 -26.34
CA CYS A 413 -13.63 -11.11 -26.65
C CYS A 413 -13.87 -10.95 -28.14
N THR A 414 -12.86 -11.22 -28.98
CA THR A 414 -12.99 -11.16 -30.44
C THR A 414 -14.07 -12.13 -30.96
N ALA A 415 -14.19 -13.31 -30.36
CA ALA A 415 -15.22 -14.30 -30.72
C ALA A 415 -16.63 -13.78 -30.43
N ILE A 416 -16.87 -13.31 -29.19
CA ILE A 416 -18.17 -12.76 -28.79
C ILE A 416 -18.54 -11.55 -29.67
N ALA A 417 -17.61 -10.61 -29.86
CA ALA A 417 -17.83 -9.46 -30.72
C ALA A 417 -18.21 -9.86 -32.15
N SER A 418 -17.48 -10.80 -32.77
CA SER A 418 -17.73 -11.25 -34.11
C SER A 418 -19.03 -12.04 -34.25
N LEU A 419 -19.40 -12.84 -33.25
CA LEU A 419 -20.67 -13.57 -33.19
C LEU A 419 -21.86 -12.62 -33.03
N THR A 420 -21.75 -11.64 -32.14
CA THR A 420 -22.79 -10.66 -31.83
C THR A 420 -23.09 -9.76 -33.02
N GLU A 421 -22.05 -9.31 -33.73
CA GLU A 421 -22.15 -8.46 -34.90
C GLU A 421 -22.51 -9.26 -36.17
N GLY A 422 -22.70 -10.58 -36.08
CA GLY A 422 -23.08 -11.44 -37.21
C GLY A 422 -21.99 -11.59 -38.29
N ILE A 423 -20.73 -11.23 -37.95
CA ILE A 423 -19.58 -11.44 -38.85
C ILE A 423 -19.32 -12.93 -39.06
N ILE A 424 -19.52 -13.72 -38.01
CA ILE A 424 -19.53 -15.17 -38.00
C ILE A 424 -20.75 -15.67 -37.23
N ASN A 425 -21.09 -16.93 -37.40
CA ASN A 425 -22.01 -17.66 -36.53
C ASN A 425 -21.36 -18.95 -36.05
N THR A 426 -22.00 -19.68 -35.15
CA THR A 426 -21.42 -20.87 -34.49
C THR A 426 -21.09 -22.01 -35.48
N GLY A 427 -21.73 -22.02 -36.64
CA GLY A 427 -21.48 -22.98 -37.75
C GLY A 427 -20.47 -22.49 -38.78
N THR A 428 -20.05 -21.22 -38.73
CA THR A 428 -19.07 -20.67 -39.68
C THR A 428 -17.73 -21.36 -39.51
N THR A 429 -17.18 -21.90 -40.60
CA THR A 429 -15.85 -22.53 -40.60
C THR A 429 -14.85 -21.72 -41.43
N ILE A 430 -13.63 -21.54 -40.88
CA ILE A 430 -12.52 -20.88 -41.55
C ILE A 430 -11.37 -21.87 -41.68
N GLU A 431 -10.74 -21.94 -42.84
CA GLU A 431 -9.61 -22.83 -43.10
C GLU A 431 -8.30 -22.22 -42.68
N CYS A 432 -7.64 -22.86 -41.73
CA CYS A 432 -6.27 -22.51 -41.34
C CYS A 432 -5.23 -23.24 -42.21
N ARG A 433 -4.69 -22.57 -43.19
CA ARG A 433 -3.59 -23.06 -44.05
C ARG A 433 -2.18 -22.75 -43.53
N GLY A 434 -2.07 -22.29 -42.28
CA GLY A 434 -0.79 -21.95 -41.64
C GLY A 434 -0.35 -20.51 -41.84
N GLN A 435 -0.66 -19.87 -42.98
CA GLN A 435 -0.33 -18.47 -43.27
C GLN A 435 -1.57 -17.70 -43.71
N TYR A 436 -1.73 -16.45 -43.21
CA TYR A 436 -2.77 -15.54 -43.65
C TYR A 436 -2.26 -14.74 -44.85
N THR A 437 -2.82 -14.98 -46.03
CA THR A 437 -2.25 -14.45 -47.30
C THR A 437 -3.07 -13.33 -47.92
N ARG A 438 -4.19 -12.92 -47.33
CA ARG A 438 -5.11 -11.91 -47.89
C ARG A 438 -4.43 -10.58 -48.23
N TYR A 439 -3.39 -10.24 -47.44
CA TYR A 439 -2.61 -9.00 -47.58
C TYR A 439 -1.14 -9.25 -47.91
N ALA A 440 -0.79 -10.43 -48.40
CA ALA A 440 0.61 -10.78 -48.73
C ALA A 440 1.23 -9.82 -49.77
N GLN A 441 0.43 -9.34 -50.72
CA GLN A 441 0.87 -8.36 -51.73
C GLN A 441 1.26 -6.98 -51.11
N TYR A 442 0.81 -6.68 -49.90
CA TYR A 442 1.13 -5.47 -49.15
C TYR A 442 2.19 -5.72 -48.06
N GLY A 443 2.87 -6.87 -48.10
CA GLY A 443 3.91 -7.22 -47.16
C GLY A 443 3.41 -7.76 -45.79
N PHE A 444 2.09 -7.97 -45.61
CA PHE A 444 1.51 -8.52 -44.41
C PHE A 444 0.98 -9.94 -44.63
N ALA A 445 1.68 -10.94 -44.15
CA ALA A 445 1.32 -12.35 -44.31
C ALA A 445 1.72 -13.15 -43.01
N PRO A 446 1.07 -12.90 -41.88
CA PRO A 446 1.42 -13.52 -40.60
C PRO A 446 1.10 -15.01 -40.60
N TYR A 447 1.83 -15.72 -39.72
CA TYR A 447 1.68 -17.17 -39.58
C TYR A 447 0.83 -17.54 -38.35
N CYS A 448 0.16 -18.70 -38.44
CA CYS A 448 -0.42 -19.36 -37.28
C CYS A 448 0.71 -20.02 -36.47
N TRP A 449 0.60 -19.97 -35.14
CA TRP A 449 1.61 -20.47 -34.21
C TRP A 449 1.96 -21.94 -34.44
N ILE A 450 1.00 -22.81 -34.77
CA ILE A 450 1.23 -24.23 -35.02
C ILE A 450 2.12 -24.45 -36.25
N TYR A 451 1.97 -23.58 -37.27
CA TYR A 451 2.73 -23.65 -38.49
C TYR A 451 4.19 -23.30 -38.25
N THR A 452 4.45 -22.23 -37.50
CA THR A 452 5.81 -21.81 -37.12
C THR A 452 6.53 -22.79 -36.19
N GLN A 453 5.83 -23.33 -35.21
CA GLN A 453 6.42 -24.26 -34.24
C GLN A 453 6.73 -25.66 -34.83
N ASN A 454 6.09 -26.02 -35.94
CA ASN A 454 6.23 -27.31 -36.55
C ASN A 454 6.93 -27.26 -37.93
N ASN A 455 7.88 -26.36 -38.09
CA ASN A 455 8.67 -26.20 -39.32
C ASN A 455 7.80 -26.13 -40.58
N GLN A 456 6.69 -25.39 -40.49
CA GLN A 456 5.75 -25.12 -41.60
C GLN A 456 5.05 -26.37 -42.15
N LYS A 457 4.85 -27.40 -41.31
CA LYS A 457 4.25 -28.69 -41.76
C LYS A 457 2.84 -28.90 -41.24
N LEU A 458 2.46 -28.30 -40.09
CA LEU A 458 1.15 -28.53 -39.50
C LEU A 458 0.24 -27.32 -39.62
N THR A 459 -1.05 -27.57 -39.86
CA THR A 459 -2.11 -26.56 -39.88
C THR A 459 -3.30 -27.06 -39.08
N HIS A 460 -4.21 -26.16 -38.72
CA HIS A 460 -5.44 -26.56 -38.00
C HIS A 460 -6.54 -27.06 -38.92
N GLY A 461 -6.45 -26.83 -40.23
CA GLY A 461 -7.54 -27.16 -41.18
C GLY A 461 -8.78 -26.28 -40.96
N TYR A 462 -9.97 -26.84 -41.17
CA TYR A 462 -11.23 -26.14 -40.96
C TYR A 462 -11.67 -26.14 -39.52
N LEU A 463 -11.86 -24.96 -38.95
CA LEU A 463 -12.31 -24.75 -37.59
C LEU A 463 -13.55 -23.86 -37.54
N ASN A 464 -14.49 -24.18 -36.65
CA ASN A 464 -15.49 -23.24 -36.19
C ASN A 464 -14.93 -22.43 -34.97
N VAL A 465 -15.73 -21.51 -34.42
CA VAL A 465 -15.32 -20.63 -33.32
C VAL A 465 -14.88 -21.42 -32.09
N THR A 466 -15.61 -22.47 -31.69
CA THR A 466 -15.27 -23.36 -30.57
C THR A 466 -13.90 -24.02 -30.78
N GLY A 467 -13.70 -24.65 -31.96
CA GLY A 467 -12.42 -25.23 -32.30
C GLY A 467 -11.29 -24.22 -32.45
N ALA A 468 -11.59 -23.00 -32.88
CA ALA A 468 -10.61 -21.93 -32.99
C ALA A 468 -10.13 -21.42 -31.62
N ILE A 469 -11.02 -21.34 -30.63
CA ILE A 469 -10.67 -21.01 -29.24
C ILE A 469 -9.82 -22.15 -28.62
N GLN A 470 -10.28 -23.39 -28.76
CA GLN A 470 -9.58 -24.57 -28.27
C GLN A 470 -8.14 -24.66 -28.79
N ASN A 471 -7.96 -24.50 -30.10
CA ASN A 471 -6.65 -24.60 -30.75
C ASN A 471 -5.92 -23.26 -30.82
N SER A 472 -6.46 -22.20 -30.23
CA SER A 472 -5.90 -20.85 -30.29
C SER A 472 -5.48 -20.41 -31.71
N CYS A 473 -6.30 -20.68 -32.73
CA CYS A 473 -5.96 -20.48 -34.14
C CYS A 473 -5.87 -19.01 -34.52
N ASN A 474 -4.67 -18.50 -34.86
CA ASN A 474 -4.49 -17.10 -35.25
C ASN A 474 -5.21 -16.77 -36.56
N ILE A 475 -5.22 -17.69 -37.54
CA ILE A 475 -5.84 -17.43 -38.88
C ILE A 475 -7.32 -17.18 -38.73
N PHE A 476 -8.01 -17.94 -37.87
CA PHE A 476 -9.45 -17.74 -37.62
C PHE A 476 -9.69 -16.32 -37.08
N PHE A 477 -8.93 -15.91 -36.05
CA PHE A 477 -9.12 -14.60 -35.40
C PHE A 477 -8.60 -13.44 -36.24
N TYR A 478 -7.57 -13.62 -37.07
CA TYR A 478 -7.19 -12.61 -38.06
C TYR A 478 -8.35 -12.34 -39.03
N SER A 479 -9.01 -13.40 -39.51
CA SER A 479 -10.13 -13.27 -40.44
C SER A 479 -11.34 -12.61 -39.78
N ALA A 480 -11.74 -13.10 -38.61
CA ALA A 480 -12.89 -12.57 -37.88
C ALA A 480 -12.67 -11.12 -37.44
N GLY A 481 -11.50 -10.79 -36.88
CA GLY A 481 -11.16 -9.43 -36.42
C GLY A 481 -10.99 -8.44 -37.58
N HIS A 482 -10.43 -8.89 -38.71
CA HIS A 482 -10.39 -8.08 -39.92
C HIS A 482 -11.79 -7.66 -40.40
N ASP A 483 -12.70 -8.63 -40.50
CA ASP A 483 -14.04 -8.39 -41.00
C ASP A 483 -14.95 -7.68 -39.98
N LEU A 484 -14.62 -7.77 -38.68
CA LEU A 484 -15.24 -7.00 -37.57
C LEU A 484 -14.82 -5.51 -37.60
N GLY A 485 -13.55 -5.24 -37.80
CA GLY A 485 -12.96 -3.90 -37.71
C GLY A 485 -12.59 -3.46 -36.29
N ILE A 486 -11.65 -2.50 -36.22
CA ILE A 486 -11.09 -2.10 -34.92
C ILE A 486 -12.09 -1.36 -34.05
N ASP A 487 -12.95 -0.51 -34.60
CA ASP A 487 -13.90 0.29 -33.82
C ASP A 487 -14.91 -0.57 -33.04
N LYS A 488 -15.39 -1.67 -33.67
CA LYS A 488 -16.25 -2.61 -32.98
C LYS A 488 -15.49 -3.45 -31.96
N LEU A 489 -14.28 -3.87 -32.30
CA LEU A 489 -13.42 -4.61 -31.38
C LEU A 489 -13.10 -3.81 -30.12
N ASP A 490 -12.77 -2.53 -30.27
CA ASP A 490 -12.54 -1.56 -29.18
C ASP A 490 -13.76 -1.41 -28.28
N LYS A 491 -14.95 -1.23 -28.88
CA LYS A 491 -16.22 -1.16 -28.15
C LYS A 491 -16.44 -2.38 -27.25
N TYR A 492 -16.31 -3.59 -27.80
CA TYR A 492 -16.53 -4.80 -27.01
C TYR A 492 -15.42 -5.02 -25.95
N ALA A 493 -14.18 -4.62 -26.24
CA ALA A 493 -13.10 -4.64 -25.25
C ALA A 493 -13.44 -3.73 -24.07
N ALA A 494 -13.92 -2.51 -24.32
CA ALA A 494 -14.37 -1.57 -23.28
C ALA A 494 -15.56 -2.11 -22.48
N GLU A 495 -16.56 -2.73 -23.16
CA GLU A 495 -17.70 -3.39 -22.48
C GLU A 495 -17.22 -4.53 -21.54
N PHE A 496 -16.14 -5.21 -21.86
CA PHE A 496 -15.48 -6.19 -21.00
C PHE A 496 -14.50 -5.58 -19.98
N GLY A 497 -14.32 -4.26 -19.95
CA GLY A 497 -13.43 -3.57 -19.03
C GLY A 497 -11.95 -3.55 -19.43
N LEU A 498 -11.63 -4.00 -20.63
CA LEU A 498 -10.25 -4.01 -21.12
C LEU A 498 -9.88 -2.62 -21.65
N GLY A 499 -9.00 -1.94 -20.94
CA GLY A 499 -8.63 -0.54 -21.20
C GLY A 499 -9.45 0.47 -20.41
N GLU A 500 -10.27 0.03 -19.47
CA GLU A 500 -11.15 0.86 -18.62
C GLU A 500 -10.79 0.72 -17.14
N SER A 501 -11.19 1.70 -16.32
CA SER A 501 -11.07 1.58 -14.85
C SER A 501 -11.92 0.42 -14.34
N THR A 502 -11.38 -0.33 -13.37
CA THR A 502 -12.10 -1.44 -12.74
C THR A 502 -13.00 -0.97 -11.59
N GLY A 503 -12.77 0.24 -11.06
CA GLY A 503 -13.48 0.80 -9.92
C GLY A 503 -12.86 0.46 -8.57
N ILE A 504 -11.72 -0.23 -8.55
CA ILE A 504 -11.01 -0.55 -7.30
C ILE A 504 -10.52 0.71 -6.59
N GLU A 505 -10.57 0.74 -5.26
CA GLU A 505 -10.20 1.91 -4.46
C GLU A 505 -8.67 2.14 -4.38
N LEU A 506 -7.89 1.19 -4.87
CA LEU A 506 -6.42 1.29 -4.91
C LEU A 506 -5.93 1.93 -6.21
N PRO A 507 -4.73 2.51 -6.22
CA PRO A 507 -4.13 3.03 -7.44
C PRO A 507 -3.99 1.94 -8.51
N GLU A 508 -4.66 2.14 -9.65
CA GLU A 508 -4.66 1.21 -10.78
C GLU A 508 -4.20 1.88 -12.07
N SER A 509 -3.73 1.06 -13.01
CA SER A 509 -3.56 1.43 -14.41
C SER A 509 -4.80 1.02 -15.19
N THR A 510 -5.37 1.94 -15.98
CA THR A 510 -6.47 1.62 -16.89
C THR A 510 -6.04 0.76 -18.09
N GLY A 511 -4.74 0.50 -18.21
CA GLY A 511 -4.22 -0.22 -19.37
C GLY A 511 -4.34 0.58 -20.67
N ASN A 512 -4.27 -0.10 -21.78
CA ASN A 512 -4.43 0.48 -23.11
C ASN A 512 -5.06 -0.53 -24.07
N MET A 513 -6.19 -0.19 -24.70
CA MET A 513 -6.70 -0.95 -25.84
C MET A 513 -6.10 -0.44 -27.13
N ALA A 514 -5.58 -1.36 -27.93
CA ALA A 514 -5.06 -1.05 -29.26
C ALA A 514 -6.18 -0.56 -30.19
N ASN A 515 -6.16 0.70 -30.55
CA ASN A 515 -7.07 1.32 -31.53
C ASN A 515 -6.33 2.45 -32.28
N ALA A 516 -6.98 3.04 -33.26
CA ALA A 516 -6.34 4.05 -34.12
C ALA A 516 -5.88 5.29 -33.32
N LYS A 517 -6.70 5.76 -32.38
CA LYS A 517 -6.41 6.94 -31.56
C LYS A 517 -5.21 6.68 -30.64
N ASN A 518 -5.29 5.62 -29.85
CA ASN A 518 -4.25 5.30 -28.87
C ASN A 518 -2.91 4.99 -29.55
N HIS A 519 -2.96 4.35 -30.72
CA HIS A 519 -1.75 4.08 -31.51
C HIS A 519 -1.07 5.38 -31.99
N GLU A 520 -1.85 6.31 -32.54
CA GLU A 520 -1.33 7.60 -33.00
C GLU A 520 -0.77 8.41 -31.83
N GLU A 521 -1.42 8.40 -30.65
CA GLU A 521 -0.92 9.05 -29.45
C GLU A 521 0.39 8.45 -28.93
N LEU A 522 0.54 7.13 -29.00
CA LEU A 522 1.73 6.42 -28.52
C LEU A 522 2.91 6.48 -29.47
N THR A 523 2.66 6.42 -30.78
CA THR A 523 3.72 6.20 -31.80
C THR A 523 3.91 7.36 -32.76
N GLY A 524 2.89 8.19 -32.95
CA GLY A 524 2.83 9.21 -33.99
C GLY A 524 2.57 8.65 -35.40
N GLU A 525 2.33 7.34 -35.53
CA GLU A 525 2.14 6.66 -36.80
C GLU A 525 0.66 6.34 -37.06
N PRO A 526 0.21 6.31 -38.33
CA PRO A 526 -1.19 6.00 -38.65
C PRO A 526 -1.49 4.50 -38.46
N TRP A 527 -2.71 4.21 -38.00
CA TRP A 527 -3.20 2.85 -37.84
C TRP A 527 -3.27 2.08 -39.17
N THR A 528 -2.88 0.83 -39.15
CA THR A 528 -2.91 -0.05 -40.32
C THR A 528 -3.84 -1.24 -40.11
N ILE A 529 -4.30 -1.84 -41.21
CA ILE A 529 -5.13 -3.05 -41.17
C ILE A 529 -4.40 -4.24 -40.53
N GLY A 530 -3.08 -4.28 -40.63
CA GLY A 530 -2.24 -5.28 -39.98
C GLY A 530 -2.36 -5.21 -38.46
N GLN A 531 -2.42 -4.01 -37.91
CA GLN A 531 -2.60 -3.78 -36.48
C GLN A 531 -3.98 -4.22 -36.00
N THR A 532 -5.06 -4.00 -36.79
CA THR A 532 -6.40 -4.53 -36.48
C THR A 532 -6.36 -6.06 -36.33
N MET A 533 -5.67 -6.77 -37.20
CA MET A 533 -5.53 -8.22 -37.12
C MET A 533 -4.68 -8.65 -35.91
N GLN A 534 -3.62 -7.93 -35.61
CA GLN A 534 -2.82 -8.20 -34.41
C GLN A 534 -3.60 -7.91 -33.11
N ALA A 535 -4.36 -6.81 -33.07
CA ALA A 535 -5.23 -6.48 -31.94
C ALA A 535 -6.27 -7.57 -31.68
N ALA A 536 -6.85 -8.15 -32.76
CA ALA A 536 -7.84 -9.24 -32.67
C ALA A 536 -7.31 -10.53 -31.99
N ILE A 537 -6.01 -10.68 -31.88
CA ILE A 537 -5.36 -11.78 -31.14
C ILE A 537 -4.68 -11.32 -29.85
N GLY A 538 -4.96 -10.08 -29.40
CA GLY A 538 -4.41 -9.50 -28.17
C GLY A 538 -2.93 -9.11 -28.26
N GLN A 539 -2.50 -8.67 -29.45
CA GLN A 539 -1.18 -8.11 -29.74
C GLN A 539 -1.32 -6.64 -30.16
N SER A 540 -0.34 -6.07 -30.82
CA SER A 540 -0.23 -4.64 -31.10
C SER A 540 -0.03 -3.86 -29.76
N ASP A 541 -0.70 -2.74 -29.57
CA ASP A 541 -0.51 -1.84 -28.42
C ASP A 541 -1.40 -2.19 -27.23
N SER A 542 -2.13 -3.32 -27.26
CA SER A 542 -3.01 -3.73 -26.16
C SER A 542 -2.20 -4.14 -24.94
N LEU A 543 -2.45 -3.47 -23.80
CA LEU A 543 -1.81 -3.71 -22.50
C LEU A 543 -2.89 -3.67 -21.41
N PHE A 544 -3.05 -4.75 -20.65
CA PHE A 544 -4.05 -4.84 -19.58
C PHE A 544 -3.43 -5.33 -18.28
N THR A 545 -4.04 -4.94 -17.16
CA THR A 545 -3.60 -5.41 -15.84
C THR A 545 -4.13 -6.82 -15.56
N PRO A 546 -3.49 -7.60 -14.69
CA PRO A 546 -4.00 -8.87 -14.20
C PRO A 546 -5.41 -8.78 -13.60
N LEU A 547 -5.75 -7.67 -12.93
CA LEU A 547 -7.10 -7.42 -12.42
C LEU A 547 -8.10 -7.29 -13.59
N GLN A 548 -7.79 -6.48 -14.59
CA GLN A 548 -8.66 -6.37 -15.79
C GLN A 548 -8.83 -7.71 -16.50
N LEU A 549 -7.79 -8.54 -16.56
CA LEU A 549 -7.89 -9.89 -17.14
C LEU A 549 -8.76 -10.82 -16.31
N ALA A 550 -8.74 -10.71 -14.98
CA ALA A 550 -9.60 -11.49 -14.08
C ALA A 550 -11.07 -11.05 -14.20
N GLU A 551 -11.35 -9.74 -14.17
CA GLU A 551 -12.67 -9.14 -14.36
C GLU A 551 -13.27 -9.50 -15.73
N TYR A 552 -12.48 -9.37 -16.78
CA TYR A 552 -12.86 -9.81 -18.12
C TYR A 552 -13.20 -11.29 -18.15
N CYS A 553 -12.40 -12.14 -17.51
CA CYS A 553 -12.66 -13.56 -17.40
C CYS A 553 -13.97 -13.85 -16.65
N ALA A 554 -14.25 -13.11 -15.57
CA ALA A 554 -15.49 -13.18 -14.81
C ALA A 554 -16.69 -12.75 -15.67
N ALA A 555 -16.59 -11.65 -16.41
CA ALA A 555 -17.62 -11.19 -17.33
C ALA A 555 -17.91 -12.21 -18.46
N VAL A 556 -16.89 -12.86 -18.99
CA VAL A 556 -17.09 -13.98 -19.92
C VAL A 556 -17.81 -15.13 -19.23
N ALA A 557 -17.42 -15.49 -18.00
CA ALA A 557 -17.97 -16.64 -17.27
C ALA A 557 -19.46 -16.47 -16.91
N ASN A 558 -19.90 -15.26 -16.56
CA ASN A 558 -21.28 -14.97 -16.13
C ASN A 558 -22.23 -14.59 -17.26
N GLY A 559 -21.79 -14.62 -18.52
CA GLY A 559 -22.63 -14.27 -19.67
C GLY A 559 -22.68 -12.79 -20.00
N GLY A 560 -21.62 -12.04 -19.67
CA GLY A 560 -21.37 -10.69 -20.17
C GLY A 560 -21.53 -9.57 -19.16
N GLU A 561 -21.86 -9.83 -17.90
CA GLU A 561 -21.99 -8.80 -16.86
C GLU A 561 -20.61 -8.46 -16.28
N ARG A 562 -20.22 -7.20 -16.41
CA ARG A 562 -19.02 -6.65 -15.80
C ARG A 562 -19.40 -5.92 -14.51
N HIS A 563 -18.90 -6.40 -13.39
CA HIS A 563 -19.08 -5.78 -12.08
C HIS A 563 -17.93 -4.82 -11.76
N SER A 564 -18.17 -3.87 -10.85
CA SER A 564 -17.12 -3.03 -10.29
C SER A 564 -16.25 -3.84 -9.34
N ALA A 565 -14.93 -3.79 -9.50
CA ALA A 565 -14.01 -4.31 -8.51
C ALA A 565 -14.04 -3.42 -7.27
N SER A 566 -14.00 -4.01 -6.09
CA SER A 566 -13.84 -3.27 -4.82
C SER A 566 -13.20 -4.19 -3.80
N ILE A 567 -12.20 -3.67 -3.07
CA ILE A 567 -11.65 -4.37 -1.92
C ILE A 567 -12.39 -4.02 -0.62
N LEU A 568 -13.28 -3.03 -0.62
CA LEU A 568 -14.12 -2.69 0.53
C LEU A 568 -15.39 -3.54 0.52
N LYS A 569 -15.54 -4.38 1.54
CA LYS A 569 -16.78 -5.15 1.75
C LYS A 569 -17.76 -4.40 2.63
N SER A 570 -17.32 -3.98 3.83
CA SER A 570 -18.14 -3.22 4.77
C SER A 570 -17.28 -2.47 5.78
N VAL A 571 -17.92 -1.52 6.48
CA VAL A 571 -17.31 -0.78 7.59
C VAL A 571 -18.23 -0.91 8.81
N ARG A 572 -17.67 -1.27 9.96
CA ARG A 572 -18.39 -1.36 11.22
C ARG A 572 -17.73 -0.50 12.27
N SER A 573 -18.52 -0.08 13.26
CA SER A 573 -17.99 0.63 14.42
C SER A 573 -16.87 -0.18 15.10
N TYR A 574 -15.98 0.49 15.82
CA TYR A 574 -14.85 -0.15 16.51
C TYR A 574 -15.29 -1.30 17.44
N SER A 575 -16.45 -1.14 18.07
CA SER A 575 -17.07 -2.14 18.95
C SER A 575 -17.77 -3.29 18.19
N TYR A 576 -17.68 -3.34 16.86
CA TYR A 576 -18.33 -4.33 15.97
C TYR A 576 -19.87 -4.29 15.96
N GLY A 577 -20.49 -3.28 16.58
CA GLY A 577 -21.95 -3.23 16.76
C GLY A 577 -22.68 -2.64 15.57
N ASP A 578 -22.31 -1.43 15.17
CA ASP A 578 -23.06 -0.67 14.17
C ASP A 578 -22.46 -0.86 12.77
N ASN A 579 -23.33 -1.03 11.77
CA ASN A 579 -22.95 -1.02 10.37
C ASN A 579 -22.88 0.43 9.89
N VAL A 580 -21.67 0.88 9.53
CA VAL A 580 -21.40 2.24 9.04
C VAL A 580 -21.52 2.31 7.53
N TYR A 581 -21.11 1.24 6.85
CA TYR A 581 -21.16 1.12 5.39
C TYR A 581 -21.23 -0.36 5.00
N GLU A 582 -22.02 -0.66 3.98
CA GLU A 582 -22.08 -1.96 3.32
C GLU A 582 -21.98 -1.72 1.82
N ARG A 583 -21.11 -2.47 1.13
CA ARG A 583 -20.99 -2.36 -0.30
C ARG A 583 -22.24 -2.89 -1.00
N GLU A 584 -22.71 -2.14 -1.99
CA GLU A 584 -23.69 -2.61 -2.94
C GLU A 584 -22.97 -3.08 -4.22
N ASP A 585 -23.44 -4.17 -4.79
CA ASP A 585 -22.89 -4.67 -6.05
C ASP A 585 -23.31 -3.75 -7.21
N GLU A 586 -22.33 -3.39 -8.05
CA GLU A 586 -22.52 -2.47 -9.17
C GLU A 586 -22.12 -3.14 -10.48
N VAL A 587 -23.08 -3.26 -11.41
CA VAL A 587 -22.82 -3.69 -12.79
C VAL A 587 -22.45 -2.49 -13.62
N LEU A 588 -21.19 -2.43 -14.08
CA LEU A 588 -20.66 -1.33 -14.88
C LEU A 588 -21.07 -1.39 -16.33
N SER A 589 -21.15 -2.60 -16.90
CA SER A 589 -21.51 -2.83 -18.29
C SER A 589 -22.01 -4.26 -18.52
N LYS A 590 -22.69 -4.48 -19.65
CA LYS A 590 -23.18 -5.80 -20.03
C LYS A 590 -23.10 -6.02 -21.53
N VAL A 591 -22.42 -7.07 -21.94
CA VAL A 591 -22.39 -7.53 -23.32
C VAL A 591 -23.61 -8.40 -23.61
N GLU A 592 -24.55 -7.89 -24.36
CA GLU A 592 -25.74 -8.62 -24.72
C GLU A 592 -25.54 -9.41 -26.03
N THR A 593 -25.70 -10.73 -25.98
CA THR A 593 -25.68 -11.61 -27.13
C THR A 593 -26.56 -12.86 -26.89
N ALA A 594 -26.84 -13.60 -27.92
CA ALA A 594 -27.65 -14.82 -27.81
C ALA A 594 -26.89 -15.90 -27.01
N GLN A 595 -27.61 -16.67 -26.18
CA GLN A 595 -27.01 -17.70 -25.32
C GLN A 595 -26.14 -18.71 -26.10
N TYR A 596 -26.56 -19.12 -27.30
CA TYR A 596 -25.77 -20.04 -28.12
C TYR A 596 -24.37 -19.48 -28.53
N ASN A 597 -24.18 -18.16 -28.51
CA ASN A 597 -22.87 -17.53 -28.76
C ASN A 597 -21.97 -17.72 -27.53
N TRP A 598 -22.54 -17.50 -26.33
CA TRP A 598 -21.86 -17.80 -25.07
C TRP A 598 -21.49 -19.28 -24.99
N ASP A 599 -22.46 -20.18 -25.26
CA ASP A 599 -22.23 -21.62 -25.19
C ASP A 599 -21.06 -22.07 -26.07
N ALA A 600 -20.96 -21.49 -27.30
CA ALA A 600 -19.86 -21.83 -28.21
C ALA A 600 -18.49 -21.36 -27.71
N VAL A 601 -18.43 -20.19 -27.08
CA VAL A 601 -17.19 -19.64 -26.51
C VAL A 601 -16.81 -20.38 -25.22
N HIS A 602 -17.76 -20.59 -24.32
CA HIS A 602 -17.55 -21.33 -23.07
C HIS A 602 -17.06 -22.75 -23.34
N GLU A 603 -17.69 -23.46 -24.30
CA GLU A 603 -17.24 -24.81 -24.65
C GLU A 603 -15.82 -24.81 -25.22
N GLY A 604 -15.45 -23.80 -26.01
CA GLY A 604 -14.09 -23.64 -26.52
C GLY A 604 -13.07 -23.45 -25.35
N MET A 605 -13.43 -22.63 -24.36
CA MET A 605 -12.61 -22.41 -23.16
C MET A 605 -12.57 -23.67 -22.24
N ARG A 606 -13.68 -24.41 -22.11
CA ARG A 606 -13.73 -25.68 -21.39
C ARG A 606 -12.74 -26.70 -21.98
N LEU A 607 -12.68 -26.80 -23.29
CA LEU A 607 -11.76 -27.69 -23.99
C LEU A 607 -10.28 -27.29 -23.74
N VAL A 608 -9.97 -25.97 -23.63
CA VAL A 608 -8.64 -25.49 -23.24
C VAL A 608 -8.35 -25.86 -21.78
N GLY A 609 -9.29 -25.65 -20.87
CA GLY A 609 -9.14 -26.04 -19.44
C GLY A 609 -8.79 -27.51 -19.30
N LYS A 610 -9.51 -28.39 -20.01
CA LYS A 610 -9.29 -29.83 -20.01
C LYS A 610 -7.89 -30.24 -20.48
N SER A 611 -7.34 -29.51 -21.46
CA SER A 611 -5.99 -29.76 -21.98
C SER A 611 -4.87 -29.13 -21.17
N SER A 612 -5.13 -28.00 -20.52
CA SER A 612 -4.14 -27.24 -19.75
C SER A 612 -4.01 -27.74 -18.30
N LEU A 613 -5.06 -28.33 -17.76
CA LEU A 613 -5.14 -28.85 -16.38
C LEU A 613 -5.54 -30.33 -16.37
N PRO A 614 -4.78 -31.24 -17.03
CA PRO A 614 -5.19 -32.62 -17.22
C PRO A 614 -5.24 -33.45 -15.94
N SER A 615 -4.49 -33.04 -14.91
CA SER A 615 -4.43 -33.71 -13.62
C SER A 615 -5.42 -33.15 -12.60
N TYR A 616 -6.07 -32.01 -12.90
CA TYR A 616 -7.03 -31.38 -12.00
C TYR A 616 -8.41 -32.06 -12.15
N SER A 617 -8.96 -32.52 -11.03
CA SER A 617 -10.18 -33.32 -11.03
C SER A 617 -11.23 -32.89 -10.01
N ILE A 618 -10.98 -31.83 -9.25
CA ILE A 618 -11.90 -31.36 -8.19
C ILE A 618 -13.19 -30.79 -8.82
N THR A 619 -13.04 -29.99 -9.89
CA THR A 619 -14.20 -29.46 -10.66
C THR A 619 -13.83 -29.24 -12.12
N SER A 620 -14.82 -28.92 -12.95
CA SER A 620 -14.58 -28.55 -14.35
C SER A 620 -14.09 -27.10 -14.45
N VAL A 621 -13.10 -26.86 -15.31
CA VAL A 621 -12.48 -25.55 -15.51
C VAL A 621 -12.58 -25.13 -16.96
N ALA A 622 -12.91 -23.88 -17.21
CA ALA A 622 -12.75 -23.23 -18.52
C ALA A 622 -11.54 -22.28 -18.47
N ALA A 623 -10.72 -22.27 -19.51
CA ALA A 623 -9.49 -21.49 -19.52
C ALA A 623 -9.13 -20.94 -20.89
N LYS A 624 -8.20 -20.01 -20.92
CA LYS A 624 -7.52 -19.58 -22.15
C LYS A 624 -6.06 -19.25 -21.85
N THR A 625 -5.16 -19.83 -22.63
CA THR A 625 -3.72 -19.54 -22.59
C THR A 625 -3.39 -18.37 -23.51
N GLY A 626 -2.51 -17.49 -23.06
CA GLY A 626 -1.92 -16.39 -23.81
C GLY A 626 -0.39 -16.43 -23.80
N THR A 627 0.21 -15.95 -24.85
CA THR A 627 1.66 -15.78 -24.95
C THR A 627 1.89 -14.42 -25.57
N ALA A 628 2.37 -13.47 -24.77
CA ALA A 628 2.69 -12.13 -25.20
C ALA A 628 4.11 -12.10 -25.80
N GLN A 629 4.20 -11.75 -27.07
CA GLN A 629 5.50 -11.69 -27.76
C GLN A 629 6.24 -10.39 -27.44
N LYS A 630 7.50 -10.50 -27.00
CA LYS A 630 8.38 -9.36 -26.67
C LYS A 630 9.59 -9.21 -27.60
N GLY A 631 9.50 -9.77 -28.81
CA GLY A 631 10.61 -9.78 -29.77
C GLY A 631 11.57 -10.96 -29.59
N GLU A 632 12.77 -10.89 -30.21
CA GLU A 632 13.71 -12.01 -30.23
C GLU A 632 14.66 -12.04 -29.00
N SER A 633 14.94 -10.88 -28.41
CA SER A 633 15.91 -10.71 -27.31
C SER A 633 15.36 -10.90 -25.91
N ILE A 634 14.03 -10.97 -25.76
CA ILE A 634 13.35 -11.13 -24.46
C ILE A 634 12.41 -12.32 -24.56
N ALA A 635 12.33 -13.13 -23.51
CA ALA A 635 11.36 -14.21 -23.45
C ALA A 635 9.92 -13.65 -23.35
N ASN A 636 8.97 -14.37 -23.92
CA ASN A 636 7.56 -14.00 -23.93
C ASN A 636 6.99 -14.04 -22.51
N ASP A 637 5.99 -13.20 -22.23
CA ASP A 637 5.22 -13.35 -21.01
C ASP A 637 4.19 -14.46 -21.14
N GLY A 638 4.04 -15.27 -20.12
CA GLY A 638 2.98 -16.26 -19.98
C GLY A 638 1.74 -15.61 -19.39
N ILE A 639 0.61 -15.72 -20.10
CA ILE A 639 -0.68 -15.18 -19.65
C ILE A 639 -1.69 -16.34 -19.57
N PHE A 640 -2.51 -16.37 -18.53
CA PHE A 640 -3.52 -17.41 -18.35
C PHE A 640 -4.76 -16.82 -17.69
N ILE A 641 -5.91 -17.09 -18.26
CA ILE A 641 -7.19 -16.79 -17.63
C ILE A 641 -7.98 -18.08 -17.48
N CYS A 642 -8.70 -18.21 -16.37
CA CYS A 642 -9.62 -19.33 -16.17
C CYS A 642 -10.73 -18.98 -15.20
N TYR A 643 -11.82 -19.74 -15.28
CA TYR A 643 -12.91 -19.70 -14.31
C TYR A 643 -13.35 -21.11 -13.93
N ALA A 644 -13.88 -21.26 -12.74
CA ALA A 644 -14.36 -22.52 -12.18
C ALA A 644 -15.46 -22.30 -11.12
N PRO A 645 -16.40 -23.27 -10.96
CA PRO A 645 -16.70 -24.40 -11.85
C PRO A 645 -17.19 -23.93 -13.23
N PHE A 646 -17.10 -24.81 -14.23
CA PHE A 646 -17.61 -24.48 -15.57
C PHE A 646 -19.13 -24.28 -15.61
N ASP A 647 -19.88 -25.12 -14.92
CA ASP A 647 -21.34 -25.15 -15.00
C ASP A 647 -22.04 -24.09 -14.12
N ASP A 648 -21.44 -23.68 -12.99
CA ASP A 648 -21.86 -22.58 -12.11
C ASP A 648 -20.62 -21.83 -11.65
N PRO A 649 -20.11 -20.87 -12.43
CA PRO A 649 -18.87 -20.18 -12.14
C PRO A 649 -18.93 -19.40 -10.83
N GLU A 650 -17.92 -19.64 -9.97
CA GLU A 650 -17.75 -18.98 -8.68
C GLU A 650 -16.58 -18.02 -8.67
N ILE A 651 -15.44 -18.46 -9.21
CA ILE A 651 -14.21 -17.66 -9.27
C ILE A 651 -13.66 -17.59 -10.69
N ALA A 652 -13.05 -16.45 -11.00
CA ALA A 652 -12.27 -16.25 -12.20
C ALA A 652 -10.88 -15.72 -11.84
N MET A 653 -9.88 -16.04 -12.66
CA MET A 653 -8.49 -15.66 -12.42
C MET A 653 -7.84 -15.05 -13.67
N GLY A 654 -6.98 -14.04 -13.44
CA GLY A 654 -6.01 -13.51 -14.37
C GLY A 654 -4.60 -13.72 -13.86
N ILE A 655 -3.77 -14.46 -14.58
CA ILE A 655 -2.40 -14.81 -14.19
C ILE A 655 -1.43 -14.31 -15.25
N VAL A 656 -0.39 -13.65 -14.80
CA VAL A 656 0.72 -13.15 -15.62
C VAL A 656 2.04 -13.58 -15.03
N VAL A 657 2.93 -14.14 -15.86
CA VAL A 657 4.33 -14.44 -15.49
C VAL A 657 5.24 -13.79 -16.52
N GLN A 658 5.94 -12.74 -16.11
CA GLN A 658 6.90 -12.02 -16.96
C GLN A 658 8.02 -12.96 -17.39
N LYS A 659 8.30 -13.00 -18.68
CA LYS A 659 9.30 -13.93 -19.27
C LYS A 659 9.03 -15.42 -19.00
N GLY A 660 7.81 -15.77 -18.54
CA GLY A 660 7.38 -17.14 -18.23
C GLY A 660 7.20 -18.06 -19.45
N GLY A 661 7.41 -17.53 -20.67
CA GLY A 661 7.35 -18.29 -21.91
C GLY A 661 5.92 -18.52 -22.41
N ALA A 662 5.50 -19.78 -22.50
CA ALA A 662 4.15 -20.11 -22.98
C ALA A 662 3.12 -19.97 -21.84
N GLY A 663 1.95 -19.40 -22.14
CA GLY A 663 0.86 -19.22 -21.15
C GLY A 663 0.41 -20.55 -20.50
N ALA A 664 0.56 -21.68 -21.17
CA ALA A 664 0.31 -22.99 -20.58
C ALA A 664 1.21 -23.30 -19.35
N ASN A 665 2.36 -22.63 -19.22
CA ASN A 665 3.20 -22.80 -18.04
C ASN A 665 2.51 -22.25 -16.77
N CYS A 666 1.65 -21.23 -16.90
CA CYS A 666 0.94 -20.62 -15.78
C CYS A 666 -0.13 -21.53 -15.17
N SER A 667 -0.51 -22.64 -15.86
CA SER A 667 -1.55 -23.55 -15.37
C SER A 667 -1.20 -24.20 -14.02
N VAL A 668 0.09 -24.34 -13.67
CA VAL A 668 0.50 -24.88 -12.37
C VAL A 668 0.07 -23.96 -11.23
N ILE A 669 0.17 -22.62 -11.43
CA ILE A 669 -0.28 -21.62 -10.47
C ILE A 669 -1.80 -21.67 -10.32
N ALA A 670 -2.52 -21.72 -11.46
CA ALA A 670 -3.98 -21.84 -11.45
C ALA A 670 -4.45 -23.10 -10.70
N GLN A 671 -3.78 -24.23 -10.91
CA GLN A 671 -4.15 -25.50 -10.27
C GLN A 671 -4.02 -25.41 -8.74
N GLU A 672 -2.89 -24.91 -8.22
CA GLU A 672 -2.67 -24.78 -6.77
C GLU A 672 -3.72 -23.86 -6.13
N ILE A 673 -4.07 -22.73 -6.78
CA ILE A 673 -5.08 -21.79 -6.27
C ILE A 673 -6.48 -22.42 -6.30
N LEU A 674 -6.85 -23.14 -7.38
CA LEU A 674 -8.14 -23.84 -7.48
C LEU A 674 -8.26 -24.93 -6.39
N GLU A 675 -7.19 -25.69 -6.15
CA GLU A 675 -7.16 -26.69 -5.09
C GLU A 675 -7.35 -26.06 -3.72
N ALA A 676 -6.67 -24.94 -3.46
CA ALA A 676 -6.81 -24.19 -2.21
C ALA A 676 -8.25 -23.65 -2.03
N TYR A 677 -8.80 -22.98 -3.04
CA TYR A 677 -10.17 -22.40 -2.95
C TYR A 677 -11.23 -23.45 -2.64
N PHE A 678 -11.27 -24.55 -3.39
CA PHE A 678 -12.31 -25.59 -3.19
C PHE A 678 -12.07 -26.41 -1.91
N SER A 679 -10.81 -26.50 -1.44
CA SER A 679 -10.51 -27.13 -0.14
C SER A 679 -10.97 -26.25 1.01
N LEU A 680 -10.72 -24.95 0.97
CA LEU A 680 -11.17 -23.98 1.97
C LEU A 680 -12.71 -23.94 2.03
N LYS A 681 -13.37 -23.93 0.87
CA LYS A 681 -14.84 -23.97 0.80
C LYS A 681 -15.41 -25.24 1.45
N SER A 682 -14.84 -26.40 1.12
CA SER A 682 -15.29 -27.67 1.70
C SER A 682 -15.11 -27.72 3.22
N ALA A 683 -14.07 -27.08 3.76
CA ALA A 683 -13.85 -26.98 5.19
C ALA A 683 -14.89 -26.07 5.87
N THR A 684 -15.31 -25.00 5.22
CA THR A 684 -16.35 -24.08 5.74
C THR A 684 -17.74 -24.71 5.72
N ASP A 685 -18.08 -25.44 4.66
CA ASP A 685 -19.36 -26.14 4.55
C ASP A 685 -19.54 -27.22 5.63
N VAL A 686 -18.43 -27.78 6.18
CA VAL A 686 -18.46 -28.76 7.28
C VAL A 686 -18.69 -28.08 8.64
N THR A 687 -18.36 -26.78 8.79
CA THR A 687 -18.53 -26.03 10.04
C THR A 687 -19.90 -25.37 10.18
N ASP A 688 -20.67 -25.25 9.12
CA ASP A 688 -22.05 -24.76 9.10
C ASP A 688 -23.10 -25.81 9.54
N VAL A 689 -22.69 -26.85 10.24
CA VAL A 689 -23.63 -27.71 10.97
C VAL A 689 -24.20 -26.90 12.11
N GLU A 690 -25.48 -26.58 12.01
CA GLU A 690 -26.27 -25.81 12.96
C GLU A 690 -25.90 -26.08 14.40
N GLY A 691 -25.66 -24.98 15.14
CA GLY A 691 -25.18 -24.96 16.52
C GLY A 691 -25.86 -25.92 17.48
N GLU A 692 -25.19 -26.99 17.80
CA GLU A 692 -25.27 -27.59 19.11
C GLU A 692 -24.15 -27.01 19.98
N LEU A 693 -24.49 -25.99 20.78
CA LEU A 693 -23.69 -25.61 21.92
C LEU A 693 -23.46 -26.87 22.77
N LEU A 694 -22.22 -27.31 22.83
CA LEU A 694 -21.83 -28.30 23.86
C LEU A 694 -22.19 -27.72 25.21
N GLN A 695 -23.14 -28.36 25.88
CA GLN A 695 -23.55 -28.09 27.26
C GLN A 695 -22.43 -28.41 28.23
#